data_9ee3bdd39cb313fc9480ce24416295ff
#
_entry.id   9ee3bdd39cb313fc9480ce24416295ff
#
_cell.length_a   1.000
_cell.length_b   1.000
_cell.length_c   1.000
_cell.angle_alpha   90.00
_cell.angle_beta   90.00
_cell.angle_gamma   90.00
#
_symmetry.space_group_name_H-M   'P 1'
#
loop_
_entity.id
_entity.type
_entity.pdbx_description
1 polymer ?
#
loop_
_entity_poly.entity_id
_entity_poly.type
_entity_poly.pdbx_seq_one_letter_code
_entity_poly.pdbx_strand_id
1 'polypeptide(L)'
;MLRKEPRDAYSERRSGKRTRKKTRRLRIAAEQSPQGSRCPDPDGGLFRILYVFDEKCVIFEPMYVRFCIILLLLSAAASASFARVAGPGMRSPKRTVPDTVRTHTPDRFTPDSARIANPRAAARNARLYDSIRSKTERRRVPRLLYKMLFVRPVLDTTSNGRVTDESLLLAPYAGKTIGDITIERRQVFDNGGNWLERTSNKLHYLTRDRVIRRDLLFGPGDRFDPQLIVRNKQLLRSRSYIADVDIAVLPDSLDTTRVNLLITTRDSWTISADGALHSEGRTMVGLSDANILGTGNSLKFMTNFSRSDFSYGGNMFEYEIPNLLGTFYTAEFAAGRDFYNSTLELGMRKEFLKRTDYELGLTYSDNKAKRYMIETDTSLLVKERNLDAWGGYSHYLPGIRSSLYLTGRYNYRRFSRRPPVRADYNPALHDQDILLLGTGLYRERFYTANMIYGFGAREYLASGYKAEAVGGYSWGEFDDAMYLGLSFEAGGFRTMGYIMGGFTLGSYIDLASGMWRRSAVDIDLRWFSNLFMVRRSRIRQFLAFNYTQGWNRLQGNDESIRFTHVNGLQALKEHITGTNRMILNTETVIFTPYQPLGFRIALFGFADFGLLGYSPNIFKNEFYTSFGLGVRLRNERLVFNTIQIRLGLALGKPGLVESDFFRISNSTRLEQYRYRPTRPEIVGFE
;
A
#
# COMPACT_ATOMS: atom_id res chain seq x y z
N MET A 1 -30.44 31.39 56.20
CA MET A 1 -31.73 32.09 55.95
C MET A 1 -32.33 31.37 54.76
N LEU A 2 -33.25 30.48 55.03
CA LEU A 2 -34.70 30.51 54.86
C LEU A 2 -35.08 30.38 53.36
N ARG A 3 -35.53 29.19 52.93
CA ARG A 3 -36.95 28.73 52.82
C ARG A 3 -37.63 29.37 51.58
N LYS A 4 -38.36 28.74 50.67
CA LYS A 4 -39.34 27.64 50.71
C LYS A 4 -39.77 27.31 49.27
N GLU A 5 -40.05 26.06 48.98
CA GLU A 5 -41.09 25.61 48.05
C GLU A 5 -42.50 25.98 48.60
N PRO A 6 -43.60 25.89 47.90
CA PRO A 6 -44.20 24.70 47.34
C PRO A 6 -45.21 24.85 46.13
N ARG A 7 -45.47 23.75 45.38
CA ARG A 7 -46.73 23.01 45.12
C ARG A 7 -47.97 23.68 44.43
N ASP A 8 -48.47 22.86 43.54
CA ASP A 8 -49.85 22.46 43.18
C ASP A 8 -50.49 23.13 41.95
N ALA A 9 -50.83 22.39 40.91
CA ALA A 9 -51.90 21.43 40.63
C ALA A 9 -53.14 22.03 39.89
N TYR A 10 -53.74 21.21 39.01
CA TYR A 10 -55.08 21.26 38.38
C TYR A 10 -55.27 22.19 37.16
N SER A 11 -55.96 21.85 36.06
CA SER A 11 -56.86 20.75 35.64
C SER A 11 -57.29 20.98 34.19
N GLU A 12 -57.52 19.90 33.48
CA GLU A 12 -58.59 19.59 32.52
C GLU A 12 -59.24 20.69 31.63
N ARG A 13 -59.36 20.47 30.34
CA ARG A 13 -60.50 19.95 29.58
C ARG A 13 -60.40 20.11 28.04
N ARG A 14 -60.57 18.95 27.39
CA ARG A 14 -61.46 18.59 26.26
C ARG A 14 -61.51 19.47 25.01
N SER A 15 -61.23 18.87 23.86
CA SER A 15 -62.11 18.27 22.80
C SER A 15 -61.25 18.11 21.55
N GLY A 16 -61.17 17.11 20.81
CA GLY A 16 -62.11 16.13 20.27
C GLY A 16 -62.16 16.26 18.76
N LYS A 17 -61.54 15.33 18.02
CA LYS A 17 -62.14 14.75 16.82
C LYS A 17 -61.29 13.65 16.23
N ARG A 18 -62.00 12.54 15.99
CA ARG A 18 -61.63 11.26 15.41
C ARG A 18 -61.07 11.39 13.99
N THR A 19 -60.05 10.53 13.66
CA THR A 19 -60.17 9.67 12.47
C THR A 19 -59.40 8.39 12.67
N ARG A 20 -60.11 7.28 12.47
CA ARG A 20 -59.63 5.88 12.55
C ARG A 20 -58.76 5.54 11.35
N LYS A 21 -57.68 4.77 11.57
CA LYS A 21 -57.30 3.72 10.63
C LYS A 21 -56.49 2.59 11.35
N LYS A 22 -57.18 1.48 11.45
CA LYS A 22 -56.82 0.07 11.49
C LYS A 22 -55.35 -0.32 11.73
N THR A 23 -55.09 -0.74 12.95
CA THR A 23 -54.03 -1.66 13.34
C THR A 23 -54.46 -3.12 13.08
N ARG A 24 -53.76 -3.85 12.27
CA ARG A 24 -53.92 -5.32 12.14
C ARG A 24 -52.78 -5.97 12.93
N ARG A 25 -53.13 -6.51 14.09
CA ARG A 25 -52.30 -7.46 14.85
C ARG A 25 -52.29 -8.79 14.11
N LEU A 26 -51.16 -9.41 13.89
CA LEU A 26 -51.03 -10.83 13.62
C LEU A 26 -50.41 -11.51 14.83
N ARG A 27 -51.20 -12.41 15.39
CA ARG A 27 -50.85 -13.34 16.47
C ARG A 27 -49.93 -14.42 15.94
N ILE A 28 -48.94 -14.77 16.74
CA ILE A 28 -48.15 -16.00 16.66
C ILE A 28 -49.03 -17.16 17.14
N ALA A 29 -49.15 -18.20 16.33
CA ALA A 29 -49.60 -19.53 16.76
C ALA A 29 -48.49 -20.52 16.39
N ALA A 30 -47.93 -21.15 17.43
CA ALA A 30 -47.15 -22.37 17.31
C ALA A 30 -48.09 -23.54 17.25
N GLU A 31 -47.89 -24.47 16.30
CA GLU A 31 -48.29 -25.87 16.44
C GLU A 31 -47.60 -26.76 15.41
N GLN A 32 -46.81 -27.68 15.92
CA GLN A 32 -46.71 -29.13 15.69
C GLN A 32 -46.64 -29.69 14.26
N SER A 33 -45.54 -30.43 14.08
CA SER A 33 -45.26 -31.45 13.06
C SER A 33 -46.35 -32.54 12.96
N PRO A 34 -46.56 -33.16 11.76
CA PRO A 34 -46.20 -34.55 11.68
C PRO A 34 -45.58 -35.05 10.36
N GLN A 35 -44.66 -35.97 10.53
CA GLN A 35 -44.35 -37.21 9.79
C GLN A 35 -44.61 -37.33 8.29
N GLY A 36 -43.51 -37.61 7.56
CA GLY A 36 -43.40 -38.85 6.75
C GLY A 36 -43.91 -38.80 5.33
N SER A 37 -43.01 -38.68 4.37
CA SER A 37 -43.09 -39.52 3.17
C SER A 37 -41.69 -39.62 2.50
N ARG A 38 -41.24 -40.88 2.39
CA ARG A 38 -40.07 -41.27 1.59
C ARG A 38 -40.39 -41.06 0.11
N CYS A 39 -39.45 -40.50 -0.63
CA CYS A 39 -39.34 -40.70 -2.06
C CYS A 39 -37.96 -41.27 -2.41
N PRO A 40 -37.90 -42.17 -3.37
CA PRO A 40 -36.73 -42.99 -3.64
C PRO A 40 -35.72 -42.28 -4.50
N ASP A 41 -34.43 -42.58 -4.21
CA ASP A 41 -33.30 -42.35 -5.11
C ASP A 41 -33.50 -43.14 -6.42
N PRO A 42 -33.15 -42.60 -7.56
CA PRO A 42 -32.05 -43.19 -8.29
C PRO A 42 -31.13 -42.19 -9.05
N ASP A 43 -29.86 -42.47 -8.94
CA ASP A 43 -28.81 -42.28 -9.93
C ASP A 43 -28.39 -40.89 -10.41
N GLY A 44 -27.16 -40.56 -10.08
CA GLY A 44 -26.28 -39.87 -11.02
C GLY A 44 -26.18 -38.36 -10.90
N GLY A 45 -25.34 -37.95 -10.01
CA GLY A 45 -24.44 -36.81 -10.05
C GLY A 45 -24.80 -35.59 -10.85
N LEU A 46 -25.07 -34.49 -10.21
CA LEU A 46 -24.56 -33.15 -10.58
C LEU A 46 -25.12 -32.12 -9.58
N PHE A 47 -24.25 -31.47 -8.86
CA PHE A 47 -24.64 -30.41 -7.93
C PHE A 47 -25.33 -29.26 -8.68
N ARG A 48 -26.62 -29.06 -8.37
CA ARG A 48 -27.36 -27.84 -8.74
C ARG A 48 -27.27 -26.85 -7.60
N ILE A 49 -26.69 -25.70 -7.84
CA ILE A 49 -26.68 -24.57 -6.91
C ILE A 49 -27.91 -23.71 -7.25
N LEU A 50 -28.85 -23.61 -6.32
CA LEU A 50 -30.05 -22.75 -6.42
C LEU A 50 -29.78 -21.44 -5.68
N TYR A 51 -29.94 -20.33 -6.39
CA TYR A 51 -29.96 -18.97 -5.81
C TYR A 51 -31.39 -18.45 -5.80
N VAL A 52 -31.85 -17.97 -4.66
CA VAL A 52 -33.11 -17.23 -4.54
C VAL A 52 -32.72 -15.74 -4.38
N PHE A 53 -32.87 -14.98 -5.44
CA PHE A 53 -32.99 -13.53 -5.38
C PHE A 53 -34.46 -13.19 -5.60
N ASP A 54 -35.00 -12.28 -4.78
CA ASP A 54 -36.37 -11.77 -4.83
C ASP A 54 -37.13 -12.12 -6.10
N GLU A 55 -38.07 -13.09 -5.97
CA GLU A 55 -39.13 -13.49 -6.93
C GLU A 55 -38.72 -14.02 -8.32
N LYS A 56 -37.44 -14.32 -8.62
CA LYS A 56 -37.11 -15.08 -9.85
C LYS A 56 -35.97 -16.08 -9.59
N CYS A 57 -36.31 -17.37 -9.69
CA CYS A 57 -35.32 -18.46 -9.73
C CYS A 57 -34.51 -18.38 -11.03
N VAL A 58 -33.23 -18.12 -10.97
CA VAL A 58 -32.32 -18.25 -12.13
C VAL A 58 -31.48 -19.51 -11.93
N ILE A 59 -31.69 -20.48 -12.82
CA ILE A 59 -30.90 -21.72 -12.86
C ILE A 59 -29.60 -21.42 -13.59
N PHE A 60 -28.46 -21.48 -12.90
CA PHE A 60 -27.14 -21.39 -13.54
C PHE A 60 -26.71 -22.76 -14.04
N GLU A 61 -26.55 -22.89 -15.36
CA GLU A 61 -26.07 -24.11 -16.00
C GLU A 61 -24.60 -24.42 -15.67
N PRO A 62 -24.19 -25.71 -15.72
CA PRO A 62 -22.84 -26.19 -15.38
C PRO A 62 -21.73 -25.66 -16.28
N MET A 63 -22.06 -24.87 -17.28
CA MET A 63 -21.10 -24.25 -18.20
C MET A 63 -20.14 -23.26 -17.51
N TYR A 64 -20.61 -22.53 -16.48
CA TYR A 64 -19.77 -21.55 -15.77
C TYR A 64 -18.73 -22.19 -14.84
N VAL A 65 -19.08 -23.32 -14.23
CA VAL A 65 -18.12 -24.10 -13.41
C VAL A 65 -17.01 -24.68 -14.29
N ARG A 66 -17.36 -25.17 -15.50
CA ARG A 66 -16.37 -25.63 -16.49
C ARG A 66 -15.52 -24.48 -17.01
N PHE A 67 -16.07 -23.29 -17.20
CA PHE A 67 -15.31 -22.10 -17.63
C PHE A 67 -14.35 -21.62 -16.54
N CYS A 68 -14.74 -21.63 -15.27
CA CYS A 68 -13.87 -21.31 -14.14
C CYS A 68 -12.73 -22.33 -13.96
N ILE A 69 -13.01 -23.63 -14.13
CA ILE A 69 -12.01 -24.70 -14.11
C ILE A 69 -11.05 -24.56 -15.31
N ILE A 70 -11.56 -24.21 -16.49
CA ILE A 70 -10.72 -23.96 -17.69
C ILE A 70 -9.85 -22.72 -17.49
N LEU A 71 -10.36 -21.65 -16.85
CA LEU A 71 -9.56 -20.47 -16.50
C LEU A 71 -8.46 -20.77 -15.47
N LEU A 72 -8.78 -21.60 -14.46
CA LEU A 72 -7.80 -22.10 -13.49
C LEU A 72 -6.75 -23.01 -14.13
N LEU A 73 -7.16 -23.89 -15.01
CA LEU A 73 -6.27 -24.77 -15.79
C LEU A 73 -5.46 -23.98 -16.81
N LEU A 74 -6.00 -22.91 -17.41
CA LEU A 74 -5.27 -22.02 -18.31
C LEU A 74 -4.26 -21.16 -17.55
N SER A 75 -4.54 -20.71 -16.32
CA SER A 75 -3.58 -20.02 -15.48
C SER A 75 -2.46 -20.95 -15.01
N ALA A 76 -2.79 -22.17 -14.63
CA ALA A 76 -1.83 -23.23 -14.29
C ALA A 76 -1.08 -23.76 -15.52
N ALA A 77 -1.75 -23.92 -16.67
CA ALA A 77 -1.14 -24.32 -17.93
C ALA A 77 -0.28 -23.22 -18.55
N ALA A 78 -0.62 -21.94 -18.39
CA ALA A 78 0.26 -20.82 -18.74
C ALA A 78 1.56 -20.90 -17.92
N SER A 79 1.46 -21.16 -16.61
CA SER A 79 2.64 -21.37 -15.76
C SER A 79 3.44 -22.62 -16.14
N ALA A 80 2.77 -23.72 -16.49
CA ALA A 80 3.43 -24.99 -16.88
C ALA A 80 3.93 -25.01 -18.33
N SER A 81 3.28 -24.30 -19.25
CA SER A 81 3.72 -24.18 -20.64
C SER A 81 4.94 -23.28 -20.77
N PHE A 82 5.10 -22.28 -19.91
CA PHE A 82 6.32 -21.47 -19.86
C PHE A 82 7.53 -22.25 -19.30
N ALA A 83 7.31 -23.24 -18.43
CA ALA A 83 8.38 -24.13 -17.97
C ALA A 83 8.87 -25.11 -19.06
N ARG A 84 8.06 -25.41 -20.08
CA ARG A 84 8.42 -26.28 -21.20
C ARG A 84 9.07 -25.60 -22.39
N VAL A 85 8.94 -24.27 -22.53
CA VAL A 85 9.63 -23.48 -23.56
C VAL A 85 11.09 -23.19 -23.19
N ALA A 86 11.46 -23.35 -21.92
CA ALA A 86 12.85 -23.34 -21.47
C ALA A 86 13.45 -24.76 -21.58
N GLY A 87 13.54 -25.31 -22.78
CA GLY A 87 14.20 -26.57 -23.07
C GLY A 87 15.71 -26.50 -22.83
N PRO A 88 16.35 -27.60 -22.43
CA PRO A 88 17.79 -27.67 -22.11
C PRO A 88 18.62 -27.66 -23.40
N GLY A 89 19.15 -26.48 -23.74
CA GLY A 89 19.96 -26.36 -24.96
C GLY A 89 20.67 -25.03 -25.16
N MET A 90 21.34 -24.51 -24.14
CA MET A 90 22.39 -23.53 -24.37
C MET A 90 23.66 -23.94 -23.63
N ARG A 91 24.54 -24.56 -24.39
CA ARG A 91 25.93 -24.78 -24.02
C ARG A 91 26.59 -23.44 -23.68
N SER A 92 27.22 -23.36 -22.53
CA SER A 92 28.06 -22.27 -22.13
C SER A 92 29.20 -22.04 -23.13
N PRO A 93 29.43 -20.82 -23.63
CA PRO A 93 30.64 -20.56 -24.37
C PRO A 93 31.83 -20.47 -23.40
N LYS A 94 32.85 -21.24 -23.68
CA LYS A 94 34.17 -21.19 -23.05
C LYS A 94 34.71 -19.76 -23.14
N ARG A 95 35.18 -19.27 -21.98
CA ARG A 95 36.00 -18.05 -21.90
C ARG A 95 37.28 -18.24 -22.72
N THR A 96 37.38 -17.47 -23.77
CA THR A 96 38.68 -17.10 -24.33
C THR A 96 38.83 -15.59 -24.08
N VAL A 97 39.86 -15.28 -23.31
CA VAL A 97 40.36 -13.94 -23.09
C VAL A 97 41.12 -13.50 -24.36
N PRO A 98 40.89 -12.37 -24.95
CA PRO A 98 41.89 -11.68 -25.73
C PRO A 98 42.24 -10.36 -25.06
N ASP A 99 43.53 -10.27 -24.67
CA ASP A 99 44.21 -9.03 -24.49
C ASP A 99 44.17 -8.22 -25.80
N THR A 100 43.58 -7.05 -25.74
CA THR A 100 44.06 -5.83 -26.45
C THR A 100 43.22 -4.65 -26.01
N VAL A 101 43.85 -3.79 -25.26
CA VAL A 101 43.41 -2.44 -24.97
C VAL A 101 43.39 -1.65 -26.27
N ARG A 102 42.23 -1.36 -26.79
CA ARG A 102 42.01 -0.31 -27.77
C ARG A 102 41.30 0.85 -27.06
N THR A 103 42.04 1.93 -26.91
CA THR A 103 41.54 3.26 -26.56
C THR A 103 40.54 3.70 -27.60
N HIS A 104 39.25 3.69 -27.26
CA HIS A 104 38.24 4.38 -28.02
C HIS A 104 37.96 5.75 -27.43
N THR A 105 38.23 6.77 -28.22
CA THR A 105 37.72 8.15 -28.09
C THR A 105 36.19 8.10 -27.86
N PRO A 106 35.67 8.94 -26.96
CA PRO A 106 34.23 8.97 -26.72
C PRO A 106 33.52 9.62 -27.90
N ASP A 107 32.89 8.79 -28.71
CA ASP A 107 31.92 9.24 -29.68
C ASP A 107 30.73 9.89 -28.98
N ARG A 108 30.33 11.02 -29.53
CA ARG A 108 29.19 11.83 -29.14
C ARG A 108 27.99 10.93 -28.81
N PHE A 109 27.44 11.10 -27.63
CA PHE A 109 26.18 10.53 -27.21
C PHE A 109 25.06 10.98 -28.15
N THR A 110 24.83 10.24 -29.21
CA THR A 110 23.56 10.23 -29.91
C THR A 110 22.66 9.27 -29.11
N PRO A 111 21.49 9.73 -28.63
CA PRO A 111 20.59 8.85 -27.93
C PRO A 111 20.13 7.74 -28.87
N ASP A 112 20.40 6.51 -28.55
CA ASP A 112 19.93 5.28 -29.23
C ASP A 112 18.39 5.10 -29.16
N SER A 113 17.69 6.19 -28.90
CA SER A 113 16.23 6.27 -28.76
C SER A 113 15.44 6.20 -30.04
N ALA A 114 16.12 6.22 -31.20
CA ALA A 114 15.44 6.25 -32.51
C ALA A 114 15.10 4.86 -33.09
N ARG A 115 15.54 3.76 -32.49
CA ARG A 115 15.48 2.43 -33.17
C ARG A 115 14.35 1.49 -32.77
N ILE A 116 13.48 1.78 -31.80
CA ILE A 116 12.46 0.81 -31.32
C ILE A 116 11.02 1.36 -31.30
N ALA A 117 10.75 2.52 -31.84
CA ALA A 117 9.36 2.94 -32.07
C ALA A 117 8.86 2.24 -33.33
N ASN A 118 8.00 1.21 -33.20
CA ASN A 118 7.33 0.60 -34.32
C ASN A 118 6.43 1.65 -35.00
N PRO A 119 6.78 2.19 -36.19
CA PRO A 119 6.07 3.30 -36.80
C PRO A 119 4.61 2.96 -37.10
N ARG A 120 4.29 1.66 -37.30
CA ARG A 120 2.90 1.20 -37.53
C ARG A 120 2.04 1.27 -36.25
N ALA A 121 2.63 1.11 -35.08
CA ALA A 121 1.89 1.25 -33.78
C ALA A 121 1.64 2.73 -33.48
N ALA A 122 2.63 3.59 -33.74
CA ALA A 122 2.48 5.05 -33.61
C ALA A 122 1.41 5.58 -34.56
N ALA A 123 1.43 5.13 -35.82
CA ALA A 123 0.43 5.51 -36.84
C ALA A 123 -0.98 5.01 -36.48
N ARG A 124 -1.11 3.80 -35.91
CA ARG A 124 -2.41 3.26 -35.45
C ARG A 124 -2.97 4.03 -34.29
N ASN A 125 -2.14 4.37 -33.31
CA ASN A 125 -2.52 5.21 -32.17
C ASN A 125 -2.92 6.62 -32.66
N ALA A 126 -2.15 7.23 -33.57
CA ALA A 126 -2.49 8.51 -34.18
C ALA A 126 -3.88 8.47 -34.85
N ARG A 127 -4.16 7.44 -35.67
CA ARG A 127 -5.48 7.27 -36.33
C ARG A 127 -6.62 7.07 -35.33
N LEU A 128 -6.39 6.35 -34.18
CA LEU A 128 -7.37 6.21 -33.13
C LEU A 128 -7.65 7.58 -32.48
N TYR A 129 -6.60 8.33 -32.17
CA TYR A 129 -6.73 9.69 -31.64
C TYR A 129 -7.47 10.62 -32.57
N ASP A 130 -7.16 10.59 -33.86
CA ASP A 130 -7.83 11.40 -34.88
C ASP A 130 -9.31 10.99 -35.02
N SER A 131 -9.63 9.70 -34.97
CA SER A 131 -11.01 9.20 -35.01
C SER A 131 -11.83 9.62 -33.79
N ILE A 132 -11.23 9.56 -32.59
CA ILE A 132 -11.89 10.01 -31.34
C ILE A 132 -12.04 11.53 -31.38
N ARG A 133 -11.03 12.27 -31.82
CA ARG A 133 -11.06 13.72 -31.96
C ARG A 133 -12.19 14.17 -32.90
N SER A 134 -12.29 13.58 -34.11
CA SER A 134 -13.33 13.93 -35.06
C SER A 134 -14.76 13.67 -34.54
N LYS A 135 -14.96 12.62 -33.72
CA LYS A 135 -16.24 12.32 -33.10
C LYS A 135 -16.57 13.24 -31.93
N THR A 136 -15.57 13.73 -31.19
CA THR A 136 -15.76 14.60 -30.02
C THR A 136 -15.85 16.09 -30.37
N GLU A 137 -15.33 16.52 -31.51
CA GLU A 137 -15.38 17.91 -31.98
C GLU A 137 -16.80 18.41 -32.27
N ARG A 138 -17.75 17.51 -32.51
CA ARG A 138 -19.14 17.85 -32.87
C ARG A 138 -20.01 18.30 -31.68
N ARG A 139 -19.57 18.10 -30.40
CA ARG A 139 -20.33 18.52 -29.20
C ARG A 139 -19.45 19.28 -28.22
N ARG A 140 -19.99 20.34 -27.56
CA ARG A 140 -19.20 21.22 -26.66
C ARG A 140 -18.62 20.50 -25.45
N VAL A 141 -19.41 19.67 -24.75
CA VAL A 141 -18.99 18.96 -23.54
C VAL A 141 -17.95 17.87 -23.82
N PRO A 142 -18.14 16.96 -24.81
CA PRO A 142 -17.10 16.01 -25.21
C PRO A 142 -15.80 16.67 -25.69
N ARG A 143 -15.88 17.82 -26.38
CA ARG A 143 -14.69 18.59 -26.79
C ARG A 143 -13.90 19.11 -25.60
N LEU A 144 -14.59 19.60 -24.55
CA LEU A 144 -13.95 20.08 -23.32
C LEU A 144 -13.28 18.91 -22.60
N LEU A 145 -13.99 17.79 -22.39
CA LEU A 145 -13.47 16.57 -21.78
C LEU A 145 -12.30 15.99 -22.58
N TYR A 146 -12.39 15.97 -23.91
CA TYR A 146 -11.29 15.55 -24.76
C TYR A 146 -10.04 16.41 -24.55
N LYS A 147 -10.17 17.73 -24.56
CA LYS A 147 -9.05 18.65 -24.31
C LYS A 147 -8.50 18.56 -22.89
N MET A 148 -9.33 18.20 -21.90
CA MET A 148 -8.91 17.98 -20.53
C MET A 148 -8.12 16.68 -20.32
N LEU A 149 -8.51 15.64 -21.02
CA LEU A 149 -8.01 14.28 -20.79
C LEU A 149 -6.89 13.85 -21.75
N PHE A 150 -6.74 14.55 -22.92
CA PHE A 150 -5.75 14.16 -23.92
C PHE A 150 -4.44 14.90 -23.77
N VAL A 151 -3.46 14.20 -23.21
CA VAL A 151 -2.04 14.56 -23.23
C VAL A 151 -1.33 13.73 -24.31
N ARG A 152 -0.46 14.34 -25.12
CA ARG A 152 0.34 13.59 -26.08
C ARG A 152 1.16 12.53 -25.35
N PRO A 153 1.11 11.25 -25.76
CA PRO A 153 1.92 10.23 -25.14
C PRO A 153 3.40 10.55 -25.33
N VAL A 154 4.13 10.65 -24.24
CA VAL A 154 5.59 10.60 -24.28
C VAL A 154 5.95 9.15 -24.53
N LEU A 155 6.56 8.90 -25.68
CA LEU A 155 7.13 7.58 -25.99
C LEU A 155 8.31 7.36 -25.02
N ASP A 156 8.07 6.63 -23.95
CA ASP A 156 9.13 6.19 -23.04
C ASP A 156 9.85 5.01 -23.70
N THR A 157 10.98 5.30 -24.30
CA THR A 157 11.80 4.34 -25.08
C THR A 157 12.83 3.62 -24.21
N THR A 158 12.89 3.91 -22.92
CA THR A 158 14.08 3.58 -22.11
C THR A 158 14.00 2.30 -21.30
N SER A 159 12.90 1.56 -21.26
CA SER A 159 12.80 0.47 -20.33
C SER A 159 12.50 -0.90 -20.95
N ASN A 160 13.56 -1.63 -21.26
CA ASN A 160 13.51 -3.05 -21.64
C ASN A 160 13.37 -4.02 -20.45
N GLY A 161 12.85 -3.59 -19.31
CA GLY A 161 12.69 -4.45 -18.13
C GLY A 161 14.01 -4.86 -17.46
N ARG A 162 15.14 -4.24 -17.82
CA ARG A 162 16.43 -4.53 -17.21
C ARG A 162 16.49 -3.97 -15.79
N VAL A 163 16.88 -4.83 -14.88
CA VAL A 163 17.26 -4.45 -13.52
C VAL A 163 18.68 -3.93 -13.55
N THR A 164 18.91 -2.74 -13.04
CA THR A 164 20.21 -2.08 -13.07
C THR A 164 20.60 -1.62 -11.66
N ASP A 165 21.82 -1.96 -11.25
CA ASP A 165 22.46 -1.35 -10.09
C ASP A 165 23.13 -0.04 -10.55
N GLU A 166 22.45 1.08 -10.38
CA GLU A 166 22.98 2.40 -10.79
C GLU A 166 24.27 2.74 -10.07
N SER A 167 24.52 2.20 -8.87
CA SER A 167 25.75 2.48 -8.12
C SER A 167 26.99 1.94 -8.81
N LEU A 168 26.85 0.86 -9.62
CA LEU A 168 27.96 0.33 -10.42
C LEU A 168 28.32 1.25 -11.59
N LEU A 169 27.33 1.93 -12.18
CA LEU A 169 27.58 2.91 -13.24
C LEU A 169 28.31 4.14 -12.70
N LEU A 170 28.11 4.47 -11.45
CA LEU A 170 28.74 5.59 -10.76
C LEU A 170 30.07 5.22 -10.09
N ALA A 171 30.44 3.95 -10.06
CA ALA A 171 31.66 3.45 -9.42
C ALA A 171 32.97 4.15 -9.89
N PRO A 172 33.15 4.51 -11.18
CA PRO A 172 34.37 5.22 -11.62
C PRO A 172 34.59 6.56 -10.95
N TYR A 173 33.57 7.17 -10.37
CA TYR A 173 33.65 8.45 -9.69
C TYR A 173 33.84 8.36 -8.17
N ALA A 174 33.81 7.12 -7.63
CA ALA A 174 33.90 6.89 -6.19
C ALA A 174 35.16 7.52 -5.59
N GLY A 175 35.01 8.22 -4.46
CA GLY A 175 36.07 8.86 -3.72
C GLY A 175 36.55 10.21 -4.26
N LYS A 176 36.11 10.65 -5.46
CA LYS A 176 36.34 12.00 -5.96
C LYS A 176 35.63 13.04 -5.10
N THR A 177 36.10 14.28 -5.13
CA THR A 177 35.47 15.38 -4.40
C THR A 177 34.30 15.96 -5.21
N ILE A 178 33.18 16.18 -4.59
CA ILE A 178 32.01 16.84 -5.21
C ILE A 178 32.33 18.34 -5.31
N GLY A 179 32.30 18.86 -6.52
CA GLY A 179 32.45 20.30 -6.82
C GLY A 179 31.08 20.99 -6.80
N ASP A 180 30.77 21.67 -7.89
CA ASP A 180 29.53 22.43 -7.99
C ASP A 180 28.31 21.52 -8.19
N ILE A 181 27.19 21.92 -7.54
CA ILE A 181 25.90 21.26 -7.67
C ILE A 181 24.93 22.23 -8.33
N THR A 182 24.60 21.93 -9.58
CA THR A 182 23.59 22.66 -10.38
C THR A 182 22.25 21.95 -10.31
N ILE A 183 21.14 22.69 -10.09
CA ILE A 183 19.80 22.16 -10.06
C ILE A 183 19.00 22.71 -11.23
N GLU A 184 18.51 21.82 -12.09
CA GLU A 184 17.59 22.12 -13.18
C GLU A 184 16.18 21.62 -12.77
N ARG A 185 15.22 22.55 -12.69
CA ARG A 185 13.84 22.24 -12.31
C ARG A 185 12.94 22.29 -13.53
N ARG A 186 12.18 21.23 -13.77
CA ARG A 186 11.27 21.12 -14.91
C ARG A 186 9.83 21.15 -14.42
N GLN A 187 8.99 21.83 -15.19
CA GLN A 187 7.55 21.91 -14.99
C GLN A 187 6.89 20.53 -15.12
N VAL A 188 5.68 20.40 -14.59
CA VAL A 188 4.84 19.18 -14.70
C VAL A 188 4.61 18.83 -16.16
N PHE A 189 4.22 19.83 -16.97
CA PHE A 189 3.94 19.67 -18.40
C PHE A 189 4.98 20.42 -19.22
N ASP A 190 5.42 19.79 -20.32
CA ASP A 190 6.40 20.42 -21.22
C ASP A 190 5.76 21.63 -21.95
N ASN A 191 6.57 22.64 -22.25
CA ASN A 191 6.14 23.83 -22.99
C ASN A 191 5.65 23.45 -24.40
N GLY A 192 4.43 23.84 -24.74
CA GLY A 192 3.82 23.53 -26.05
C GLY A 192 2.56 22.70 -25.98
N GLY A 193 2.10 22.38 -24.79
CA GLY A 193 0.87 21.63 -24.54
C GLY A 193 -0.43 22.43 -24.80
N ASN A 194 -1.56 21.77 -24.58
CA ASN A 194 -2.91 22.33 -24.65
C ASN A 194 -3.06 23.49 -23.65
N TRP A 195 -4.11 24.34 -23.86
CA TRP A 195 -4.42 25.43 -22.95
C TRP A 195 -4.55 24.98 -21.49
N LEU A 196 -5.04 23.75 -21.26
CA LEU A 196 -5.17 23.15 -19.93
C LEU A 196 -3.80 22.91 -19.28
N GLU A 197 -2.83 22.34 -20.00
CA GLU A 197 -1.48 22.11 -19.51
C GLU A 197 -0.79 23.45 -19.16
N ARG A 198 -1.01 24.47 -19.99
CA ARG A 198 -0.51 25.82 -19.70
C ARG A 198 -1.17 26.45 -18.48
N THR A 199 -2.48 26.29 -18.33
CA THR A 199 -3.22 26.79 -17.16
C THR A 199 -2.79 26.01 -15.91
N SER A 200 -2.62 24.70 -16.00
CA SER A 200 -2.11 23.88 -14.91
C SER A 200 -0.72 24.33 -14.49
N ASN A 201 0.22 24.51 -15.42
CA ASN A 201 1.55 25.02 -15.08
C ASN A 201 1.51 26.42 -14.43
N LYS A 202 0.50 27.25 -14.72
CA LYS A 202 0.34 28.55 -14.06
C LYS A 202 -0.21 28.45 -12.63
N LEU A 203 -1.05 27.44 -12.37
CA LEU A 203 -1.59 27.16 -11.04
C LEU A 203 -0.63 26.37 -10.16
N HIS A 204 0.33 25.68 -10.78
CA HIS A 204 1.33 24.90 -10.06
C HIS A 204 2.55 25.78 -9.70
N TYR A 205 2.89 25.82 -8.42
CA TYR A 205 4.11 26.45 -7.96
C TYR A 205 5.27 25.45 -8.06
N LEU A 206 6.23 25.74 -8.94
CA LEU A 206 7.44 24.92 -9.09
C LEU A 206 8.19 24.81 -7.77
N THR A 207 8.60 23.60 -7.41
CA THR A 207 9.39 23.34 -6.19
C THR A 207 10.59 24.26 -6.13
N ARG A 208 10.76 24.96 -5.04
CA ARG A 208 11.86 25.94 -4.89
C ARG A 208 13.22 25.25 -4.84
N ASP A 209 14.23 25.84 -5.45
CA ASP A 209 15.61 25.32 -5.46
C ASP A 209 16.13 24.97 -4.06
N ARG A 210 15.88 25.84 -3.07
CA ARG A 210 16.26 25.62 -1.68
C ARG A 210 15.63 24.36 -1.05
N VAL A 211 14.46 23.93 -1.51
CA VAL A 211 13.79 22.72 -1.01
C VAL A 211 14.53 21.49 -1.50
N ILE A 212 14.88 21.47 -2.79
CA ILE A 212 15.65 20.38 -3.38
C ILE A 212 17.04 20.30 -2.74
N ARG A 213 17.72 21.44 -2.55
CA ARG A 213 19.05 21.50 -1.89
C ARG A 213 19.00 20.95 -0.45
N ARG A 214 17.96 21.26 0.30
CA ARG A 214 17.79 20.74 1.68
C ARG A 214 17.61 19.23 1.72
N ASP A 215 17.04 18.63 0.66
CA ASP A 215 16.85 17.19 0.55
C ASP A 215 18.10 16.44 0.02
N LEU A 216 19.22 17.13 -0.19
CA LEU A 216 20.48 16.48 -0.56
C LEU A 216 21.20 15.92 0.67
N LEU A 217 21.63 14.66 0.58
CA LEU A 217 22.40 13.96 1.61
C LEU A 217 23.91 14.25 1.53
N PHE A 218 24.31 15.03 0.55
CA PHE A 218 25.69 15.42 0.24
C PHE A 218 25.76 16.88 -0.16
N GLY A 219 26.94 17.47 -0.05
CA GLY A 219 27.21 18.85 -0.41
C GLY A 219 28.53 19.04 -1.18
N PRO A 220 28.80 20.26 -1.65
CA PRO A 220 30.13 20.60 -2.19
C PRO A 220 31.23 20.33 -1.16
N GLY A 221 32.33 19.73 -1.60
CA GLY A 221 33.46 19.34 -0.74
C GLY A 221 33.37 17.91 -0.19
N ASP A 222 32.20 17.27 -0.22
CA ASP A 222 32.03 15.89 0.23
C ASP A 222 32.69 14.90 -0.74
N ARG A 223 33.04 13.72 -0.25
CA ARG A 223 33.52 12.63 -1.08
C ARG A 223 32.32 11.94 -1.79
N PHE A 224 32.49 11.72 -3.08
CA PHE A 224 31.48 11.06 -3.90
C PHE A 224 31.32 9.58 -3.51
N ASP A 225 30.17 9.24 -2.93
CA ASP A 225 29.74 7.85 -2.65
C ASP A 225 28.61 7.47 -3.62
N PRO A 226 28.87 6.54 -4.57
CA PRO A 226 27.86 6.08 -5.53
C PRO A 226 26.54 5.62 -4.89
N GLN A 227 26.61 4.96 -3.73
CA GLN A 227 25.42 4.47 -3.06
C GLN A 227 24.63 5.60 -2.38
N LEU A 228 25.32 6.60 -1.85
CA LEU A 228 24.66 7.78 -1.29
C LEU A 228 23.92 8.59 -2.37
N ILE A 229 24.53 8.70 -3.56
CA ILE A 229 23.90 9.37 -4.71
C ILE A 229 22.61 8.63 -5.14
N VAL A 230 22.67 7.31 -5.34
CA VAL A 230 21.48 6.51 -5.71
C VAL A 230 20.40 6.61 -4.64
N ARG A 231 20.83 6.63 -3.39
CA ARG A 231 19.91 6.80 -2.28
C ARG A 231 19.23 8.16 -2.28
N ASN A 232 20.00 9.22 -2.54
CA ASN A 232 19.44 10.56 -2.62
C ASN A 232 18.45 10.69 -3.80
N LYS A 233 18.71 10.03 -4.94
CA LYS A 233 17.73 9.92 -6.04
C LYS A 233 16.44 9.28 -5.54
N GLN A 234 16.52 8.19 -4.78
CA GLN A 234 15.36 7.53 -4.20
C GLN A 234 14.63 8.45 -3.21
N LEU A 235 15.36 9.12 -2.31
CA LEU A 235 14.79 10.07 -1.34
C LEU A 235 14.01 11.18 -2.04
N LEU A 236 14.61 11.83 -3.03
CA LEU A 236 13.93 12.87 -3.81
C LEU A 236 12.70 12.34 -4.54
N ARG A 237 12.76 11.13 -5.13
CA ARG A 237 11.60 10.51 -5.79
C ARG A 237 10.51 10.05 -4.85
N SER A 238 10.80 9.83 -3.58
CA SER A 238 9.79 9.51 -2.57
C SER A 238 8.94 10.73 -2.17
N ARG A 239 9.38 11.94 -2.54
CA ARG A 239 8.60 13.15 -2.32
C ARG A 239 7.39 13.18 -3.24
N SER A 240 6.21 13.39 -2.70
CA SER A 240 4.94 13.41 -3.44
C SER A 240 4.90 14.46 -4.55
N TYR A 241 5.66 15.54 -4.42
CA TYR A 241 5.74 16.64 -5.37
C TYR A 241 6.78 16.43 -6.49
N ILE A 242 7.57 15.36 -6.49
CA ILE A 242 8.58 15.05 -7.51
C ILE A 242 8.16 13.83 -8.31
N ALA A 243 7.90 14.02 -9.59
CA ALA A 243 7.56 12.95 -10.53
C ALA A 243 8.79 12.18 -11.01
N ASP A 244 9.91 12.88 -11.24
CA ASP A 244 11.14 12.27 -11.71
C ASP A 244 12.37 13.06 -11.26
N VAL A 245 13.47 12.35 -11.06
CA VAL A 245 14.76 12.92 -10.69
C VAL A 245 15.88 12.19 -11.44
N ASP A 246 16.84 12.95 -11.96
CA ASP A 246 18.10 12.42 -12.44
C ASP A 246 19.28 13.19 -11.89
N ILE A 247 20.40 12.49 -11.62
CA ILE A 247 21.66 13.09 -11.15
C ILE A 247 22.74 12.66 -12.13
N ALA A 248 23.17 13.59 -12.97
CA ALA A 248 24.27 13.40 -13.92
C ALA A 248 25.59 13.84 -13.29
N VAL A 249 26.62 13.03 -13.47
CA VAL A 249 27.99 13.36 -13.03
C VAL A 249 28.73 13.99 -14.21
N LEU A 250 29.19 15.20 -14.03
CA LEU A 250 29.98 15.97 -14.99
C LEU A 250 31.43 15.99 -14.52
N PRO A 251 32.38 15.28 -15.18
CA PRO A 251 33.78 15.38 -14.85
C PRO A 251 34.26 16.83 -14.99
N ASP A 252 35.05 17.29 -14.03
CA ASP A 252 35.69 18.57 -14.15
C ASP A 252 36.81 18.47 -15.20
N SER A 253 36.84 19.41 -16.16
CA SER A 253 37.82 19.43 -17.23
C SER A 253 39.20 19.89 -16.77
N LEU A 254 39.28 20.60 -15.63
CA LEU A 254 40.50 21.16 -15.09
C LEU A 254 41.08 20.33 -13.94
N ASP A 255 40.23 19.60 -13.21
CA ASP A 255 40.63 18.81 -12.06
C ASP A 255 40.00 17.42 -12.10
N THR A 256 40.80 16.41 -12.46
CA THR A 256 40.35 15.00 -12.56
C THR A 256 39.97 14.38 -11.21
N THR A 257 40.33 15.02 -10.08
CA THR A 257 39.97 14.57 -8.72
C THR A 257 38.59 15.08 -8.27
N ARG A 258 37.97 15.98 -9.05
CA ARG A 258 36.68 16.58 -8.79
C ARG A 258 35.62 16.14 -9.78
N VAL A 259 34.39 16.20 -9.36
CA VAL A 259 33.21 15.98 -10.19
C VAL A 259 32.13 16.99 -9.84
N ASN A 260 31.49 17.56 -10.85
CA ASN A 260 30.33 18.43 -10.70
C ASN A 260 29.06 17.64 -10.91
N LEU A 261 27.97 18.02 -10.26
CA LEU A 261 26.70 17.31 -10.32
C LEU A 261 25.62 18.20 -10.93
N LEU A 262 24.90 17.64 -11.90
CA LEU A 262 23.68 18.23 -12.45
C LEU A 262 22.47 17.42 -11.96
N ILE A 263 21.65 18.03 -11.12
CA ILE A 263 20.44 17.43 -10.59
C ILE A 263 19.25 17.98 -11.38
N THR A 264 18.61 17.13 -12.17
CA THR A 264 17.40 17.49 -12.91
C THR A 264 16.20 16.92 -12.20
N THR A 265 15.27 17.77 -11.77
CA THR A 265 13.99 17.37 -11.16
C THR A 265 12.83 17.74 -12.06
N ARG A 266 11.80 16.91 -12.09
CA ARG A 266 10.50 17.21 -12.69
C ARG A 266 9.43 17.13 -11.62
N ASP A 267 8.66 18.20 -11.49
CA ASP A 267 7.55 18.23 -10.54
C ASP A 267 6.38 17.37 -10.99
N SER A 268 5.62 16.85 -10.03
CA SER A 268 4.29 16.27 -10.25
C SER A 268 3.22 17.34 -10.04
N TRP A 269 2.03 17.12 -10.60
CA TRP A 269 0.86 17.92 -10.27
C TRP A 269 0.45 17.64 -8.81
N THR A 270 0.46 18.66 -7.95
CA THR A 270 0.34 18.48 -6.48
C THR A 270 -1.04 18.73 -5.93
N ILE A 271 -1.91 19.42 -6.69
CA ILE A 271 -3.28 19.73 -6.24
C ILE A 271 -4.20 18.57 -6.62
N SER A 272 -4.91 18.02 -5.66
CA SER A 272 -5.90 16.97 -5.88
C SER A 272 -7.21 17.27 -5.15
N ALA A 273 -8.31 16.77 -5.72
CA ALA A 273 -9.59 16.66 -5.03
C ALA A 273 -9.68 15.24 -4.45
N ASP A 274 -9.88 15.16 -3.16
CA ASP A 274 -10.03 13.91 -2.44
C ASP A 274 -11.51 13.64 -2.17
N GLY A 275 -11.90 12.36 -2.18
CA GLY A 275 -13.26 11.97 -1.86
C GLY A 275 -13.34 10.51 -1.46
N ALA A 276 -14.17 10.23 -0.46
CA ALA A 276 -14.46 8.87 -0.02
C ALA A 276 -15.95 8.71 0.27
N LEU A 277 -16.48 7.56 -0.12
CA LEU A 277 -17.83 7.13 0.19
C LEU A 277 -17.75 6.04 1.24
N HIS A 278 -18.31 6.29 2.42
CA HIS A 278 -18.37 5.30 3.49
C HIS A 278 -19.70 4.54 3.44
N SER A 279 -19.67 3.26 3.85
CA SER A 279 -20.83 2.36 3.82
C SER A 279 -22.03 2.88 4.62
N GLU A 280 -21.77 3.60 5.71
CA GLU A 280 -22.80 4.14 6.60
C GLU A 280 -23.50 5.42 6.07
N GLY A 281 -23.54 5.62 4.77
CA GLY A 281 -24.21 6.79 4.17
C GLY A 281 -23.43 8.09 4.34
N ARG A 282 -22.16 8.05 4.73
CA ARG A 282 -21.30 9.22 4.90
C ARG A 282 -20.46 9.48 3.66
N THR A 283 -20.22 10.74 3.37
CA THR A 283 -19.37 11.19 2.27
C THR A 283 -18.34 12.17 2.80
N MET A 284 -17.11 11.98 2.37
CA MET A 284 -16.02 12.91 2.63
C MET A 284 -15.54 13.51 1.32
N VAL A 285 -15.37 14.83 1.28
CA VAL A 285 -14.80 15.56 0.13
C VAL A 285 -13.77 16.54 0.65
N GLY A 286 -12.70 16.69 -0.12
CA GLY A 286 -11.63 17.57 0.27
C GLY A 286 -10.76 18.03 -0.88
N LEU A 287 -9.85 18.91 -0.52
CA LEU A 287 -8.79 19.40 -1.39
C LEU A 287 -7.44 19.18 -0.69
N SER A 288 -6.45 18.75 -1.44
CA SER A 288 -5.09 18.65 -0.97
C SER A 288 -4.10 19.29 -1.95
N ASP A 289 -3.03 19.85 -1.40
CA ASP A 289 -1.87 20.29 -2.16
C ASP A 289 -0.61 19.71 -1.50
N ALA A 290 0.09 18.86 -2.20
CA ALA A 290 1.31 18.20 -1.73
C ALA A 290 2.57 19.09 -1.80
N ASN A 291 2.45 20.33 -2.28
CA ASN A 291 3.58 21.26 -2.44
C ASN A 291 3.15 22.74 -2.35
N ILE A 292 2.53 23.11 -1.26
CA ILE A 292 2.01 24.46 -1.08
C ILE A 292 3.07 25.52 -1.43
N LEU A 293 2.74 26.35 -2.40
CA LEU A 293 3.60 27.47 -2.86
C LEU A 293 5.05 27.02 -3.20
N GLY A 294 5.26 25.75 -3.58
CA GLY A 294 6.59 25.23 -3.90
C GLY A 294 7.51 25.02 -2.71
N THR A 295 6.97 24.93 -1.50
CA THR A 295 7.75 24.77 -0.25
C THR A 295 8.08 23.33 0.10
N GLY A 296 7.48 22.35 -0.60
CA GLY A 296 7.59 20.94 -0.30
C GLY A 296 6.69 20.48 0.85
N ASN A 297 5.88 21.38 1.43
CA ASN A 297 4.94 21.03 2.49
C ASN A 297 3.61 20.59 1.89
N SER A 298 2.93 19.67 2.54
CA SER A 298 1.60 19.23 2.15
C SER A 298 0.51 19.79 3.08
N LEU A 299 -0.64 20.06 2.49
CA LEU A 299 -1.85 20.47 3.21
C LEU A 299 -3.02 19.68 2.65
N LYS A 300 -3.85 19.15 3.52
CA LYS A 300 -5.07 18.47 3.16
C LYS A 300 -6.21 18.95 4.06
N PHE A 301 -7.30 19.32 3.43
CA PHE A 301 -8.53 19.73 4.11
C PHE A 301 -9.68 18.90 3.58
N MET A 302 -10.42 18.28 4.48
CA MET A 302 -11.57 17.46 4.14
C MET A 302 -12.77 17.87 4.97
N THR A 303 -13.97 17.75 4.41
CA THR A 303 -15.24 17.98 5.08
C THR A 303 -16.14 16.75 4.91
N ASN A 304 -16.90 16.44 5.94
CA ASN A 304 -17.72 15.23 6.02
C ASN A 304 -19.19 15.61 6.10
N PHE A 305 -20.05 14.88 5.36
CA PHE A 305 -21.51 15.03 5.42
C PHE A 305 -22.22 13.68 5.29
N SER A 306 -23.42 13.63 5.82
CA SER A 306 -24.35 12.55 5.58
C SER A 306 -24.91 12.64 4.15
N ARG A 307 -25.06 11.51 3.45
CA ARG A 307 -25.65 11.47 2.11
C ARG A 307 -27.17 11.57 2.13
N SER A 308 -27.81 11.22 3.25
CA SER A 308 -29.27 11.17 3.34
C SER A 308 -29.89 12.55 3.47
N ASP A 309 -29.26 13.44 4.21
CA ASP A 309 -29.80 14.74 4.61
C ASP A 309 -28.79 15.90 4.46
N PHE A 310 -27.62 15.62 3.89
CA PHE A 310 -26.50 16.56 3.76
C PHE A 310 -26.10 17.24 5.08
N SER A 311 -26.43 16.63 6.22
CA SER A 311 -26.01 17.15 7.51
C SER A 311 -24.49 17.17 7.62
N TYR A 312 -23.97 18.25 8.19
CA TYR A 312 -22.53 18.45 8.36
C TYR A 312 -21.98 17.55 9.47
N GLY A 313 -20.95 16.76 9.15
CA GLY A 313 -20.32 15.84 10.08
C GLY A 313 -19.05 16.34 10.75
N GLY A 314 -18.36 17.29 10.13
CA GLY A 314 -17.12 17.86 10.64
C GLY A 314 -16.05 18.03 9.58
N ASN A 315 -14.92 18.60 9.98
CA ASN A 315 -13.74 18.83 9.14
C ASN A 315 -12.54 18.08 9.66
N MET A 316 -11.62 17.71 8.74
CA MET A 316 -10.30 17.16 9.00
C MET A 316 -9.25 18.04 8.31
N PHE A 317 -8.21 18.37 9.03
CA PHE A 317 -7.07 19.15 8.56
C PHE A 317 -5.79 18.35 8.82
N GLU A 318 -4.95 18.19 7.80
CA GLU A 318 -3.65 17.52 7.89
C GLU A 318 -2.60 18.44 7.27
N TYR A 319 -1.47 18.61 7.96
CA TYR A 319 -0.32 19.39 7.50
C TYR A 319 0.98 18.65 7.76
N GLU A 320 1.81 18.52 6.73
CA GLU A 320 3.09 17.82 6.82
C GLU A 320 4.23 18.70 6.28
N ILE A 321 5.33 18.72 7.00
CA ILE A 321 6.62 19.33 6.61
C ILE A 321 7.65 18.20 6.49
N PRO A 322 7.93 17.68 5.30
CA PRO A 322 8.79 16.49 5.13
C PRO A 322 10.26 16.68 5.51
N ASN A 323 10.74 17.91 5.53
CA ASN A 323 12.13 18.24 5.90
C ASN A 323 12.17 19.61 6.58
N LEU A 324 11.89 19.62 7.86
CA LEU A 324 11.85 20.82 8.68
C LEU A 324 13.22 21.50 8.69
N LEU A 325 13.31 22.68 8.08
CA LEU A 325 14.51 23.52 8.03
C LEU A 325 15.77 22.83 7.46
N GLY A 326 15.65 21.71 6.75
CA GLY A 326 16.79 20.95 6.21
C GLY A 326 17.45 19.98 7.20
N THR A 327 16.77 19.69 8.31
CA THR A 327 17.25 18.78 9.36
C THR A 327 16.88 17.32 9.11
N PHE A 328 16.11 17.06 8.05
CA PHE A 328 15.49 15.77 7.72
C PHE A 328 14.44 15.28 8.74
N TYR A 329 14.03 16.13 9.67
CA TYR A 329 12.85 15.84 10.48
C TYR A 329 11.58 16.10 9.68
N THR A 330 10.69 15.13 9.65
CA THR A 330 9.33 15.31 9.20
C THR A 330 8.49 15.75 10.40
N ALA A 331 7.76 16.85 10.26
CA ALA A 331 6.79 17.30 11.24
C ALA A 331 5.38 17.12 10.68
N GLU A 332 4.48 16.55 11.49
CA GLU A 332 3.11 16.20 11.11
C GLU A 332 2.13 16.79 12.12
N PHE A 333 1.06 17.31 11.60
CA PHE A 333 -0.08 17.79 12.37
C PHE A 333 -1.36 17.31 11.71
N ALA A 334 -2.23 16.64 12.48
CA ALA A 334 -3.57 16.30 12.04
C ALA A 334 -4.57 16.66 13.13
N ALA A 335 -5.65 17.33 12.76
CA ALA A 335 -6.73 17.67 13.68
C ALA A 335 -8.06 17.66 12.96
N GLY A 336 -9.09 17.15 13.60
CA GLY A 336 -10.42 17.17 13.04
C GLY A 336 -11.43 16.32 13.76
N ARG A 337 -12.62 16.33 13.21
CA ARG A 337 -13.72 15.48 13.66
C ARG A 337 -14.58 15.04 12.48
N ASP A 338 -15.21 13.90 12.63
CA ASP A 338 -16.16 13.31 11.72
C ASP A 338 -17.27 12.66 12.56
N PHE A 339 -18.52 13.10 12.45
CA PHE A 339 -19.70 12.63 13.20
C PHE A 339 -19.42 12.04 14.59
N TYR A 340 -18.68 10.93 14.67
CA TYR A 340 -18.37 10.21 15.90
C TYR A 340 -16.87 10.19 16.24
N ASN A 341 -16.02 10.44 15.27
CA ASN A 341 -14.58 10.39 15.42
C ASN A 341 -14.01 11.79 15.63
N SER A 342 -12.98 11.90 16.45
CA SER A 342 -12.14 13.09 16.51
C SER A 342 -10.69 12.67 16.63
N THR A 343 -9.82 13.41 15.99
CA THR A 343 -8.38 13.15 15.95
C THR A 343 -7.63 14.44 16.25
N LEU A 344 -6.65 14.34 17.13
CA LEU A 344 -5.57 15.31 17.27
C LEU A 344 -4.27 14.53 17.26
N GLU A 345 -3.40 14.80 16.31
CA GLU A 345 -2.11 14.15 16.19
C GLU A 345 -1.02 15.17 15.94
N LEU A 346 0.07 15.06 16.69
CA LEU A 346 1.29 15.85 16.59
C LEU A 346 2.45 14.88 16.47
N GLY A 347 3.22 14.97 15.39
CA GLY A 347 4.33 14.08 15.15
C GLY A 347 5.58 14.82 14.69
N MET A 348 6.71 14.33 15.12
CA MET A 348 8.02 14.72 14.58
C MET A 348 8.91 13.48 14.52
N ARG A 349 9.46 13.17 13.35
CA ARG A 349 10.32 12.01 13.17
C ARG A 349 11.44 12.26 12.18
N LYS A 350 12.57 11.61 12.40
CA LYS A 350 13.69 11.48 11.47
C LYS A 350 14.06 10.01 11.37
N GLU A 351 14.11 9.48 10.16
CA GLU A 351 14.52 8.11 9.88
C GLU A 351 16.05 8.02 9.60
N PHE A 352 16.61 6.83 9.66
CA PHE A 352 17.97 6.57 9.19
C PHE A 352 18.09 6.86 7.69
N LEU A 353 18.89 7.81 7.31
CA LEU A 353 19.12 8.21 5.93
C LEU A 353 20.48 7.77 5.38
N LYS A 354 21.50 7.70 6.21
CA LYS A 354 22.85 7.26 5.89
C LYS A 354 23.15 5.91 6.54
N ARG A 355 24.26 5.30 6.20
CA ARG A 355 24.67 4.00 6.79
C ARG A 355 25.08 4.13 8.26
N THR A 356 25.76 5.24 8.59
CA THR A 356 25.98 5.69 9.97
C THR A 356 25.11 6.91 10.18
N ASP A 357 24.13 6.81 11.05
CA ASP A 357 23.13 7.84 11.27
C ASP A 357 22.37 7.60 12.58
N TYR A 358 21.52 8.54 12.93
CA TYR A 358 20.57 8.41 14.04
C TYR A 358 19.14 8.59 13.55
N GLU A 359 18.21 7.99 14.26
CA GLU A 359 16.78 8.25 14.16
C GLU A 359 16.25 8.82 15.47
N LEU A 360 15.18 9.58 15.38
CA LEU A 360 14.46 10.10 16.53
C LEU A 360 13.01 10.35 16.12
N GLY A 361 12.08 10.03 16.99
CA GLY A 361 10.68 10.33 16.76
C GLY A 361 9.91 10.52 18.05
N LEU A 362 8.88 11.36 17.95
CA LEU A 362 7.92 11.64 18.99
C LEU A 362 6.57 11.86 18.34
N THR A 363 5.55 11.12 18.78
CA THR A 363 4.17 11.30 18.33
C THR A 363 3.24 11.33 19.52
N TYR A 364 2.37 12.32 19.56
CA TYR A 364 1.26 12.41 20.49
C TYR A 364 -0.05 12.35 19.74
N SER A 365 -0.99 11.53 20.20
CA SER A 365 -2.35 11.50 19.66
C SER A 365 -3.43 11.44 20.74
N ASP A 366 -4.53 12.17 20.54
CA ASP A 366 -5.80 12.07 21.28
C ASP A 366 -6.90 11.75 20.27
N ASN A 367 -7.28 10.46 20.23
CA ASN A 367 -8.20 9.93 19.24
C ASN A 367 -9.48 9.44 19.91
N LYS A 368 -10.60 9.76 19.28
CA LYS A 368 -11.91 9.23 19.61
C LYS A 368 -12.50 8.60 18.35
N ALA A 369 -12.77 7.31 18.42
CA ALA A 369 -13.30 6.57 17.26
C ALA A 369 -14.28 5.49 17.68
N LYS A 370 -15.21 5.14 16.80
CA LYS A 370 -15.99 3.92 16.93
C LYS A 370 -15.13 2.73 16.53
N ARG A 371 -14.99 1.75 17.42
CA ARG A 371 -14.39 0.45 17.12
C ARG A 371 -15.47 -0.62 17.08
N TYR A 372 -15.49 -1.41 16.03
CA TYR A 372 -16.36 -2.56 15.90
C TYR A 372 -15.88 -3.69 16.80
N MET A 373 -16.80 -4.21 17.64
CA MET A 373 -16.56 -5.34 18.54
C MET A 373 -17.18 -6.58 17.93
N ILE A 374 -16.34 -7.56 17.56
CA ILE A 374 -16.76 -8.79 16.88
C ILE A 374 -17.73 -9.60 17.75
N GLU A 375 -17.44 -9.74 19.02
CA GLU A 375 -18.21 -10.58 19.93
C GLU A 375 -19.63 -10.09 20.17
N THR A 376 -19.85 -8.79 20.13
CA THR A 376 -21.17 -8.17 20.39
C THR A 376 -21.83 -7.68 19.11
N ASP A 377 -21.18 -7.80 17.94
CA ASP A 377 -21.64 -7.27 16.66
C ASP A 377 -22.05 -5.80 16.73
N THR A 378 -21.33 -5.02 17.54
CA THR A 378 -21.65 -3.61 17.80
C THR A 378 -20.43 -2.72 17.65
N SER A 379 -20.66 -1.44 17.35
CA SER A 379 -19.61 -0.44 17.35
C SER A 379 -19.65 0.40 18.61
N LEU A 380 -18.61 0.33 19.42
CA LEU A 380 -18.48 1.08 20.66
C LEU A 380 -17.49 2.24 20.51
N LEU A 381 -17.75 3.32 21.26
CA LEU A 381 -16.91 4.50 21.23
C LEU A 381 -15.69 4.32 22.15
N VAL A 382 -14.50 4.43 21.57
CA VAL A 382 -13.22 4.39 22.26
C VAL A 382 -12.57 5.76 22.19
N LYS A 383 -12.06 6.24 23.31
CA LYS A 383 -11.24 7.46 23.41
C LYS A 383 -9.88 7.09 23.99
N GLU A 384 -8.85 7.28 23.18
CA GLU A 384 -7.47 6.87 23.44
C GLU A 384 -6.54 8.07 23.38
N ARG A 385 -5.60 8.15 24.32
CA ARG A 385 -4.43 9.02 24.28
C ARG A 385 -3.19 8.18 24.17
N ASN A 386 -2.32 8.53 23.24
CA ASN A 386 -1.09 7.80 23.00
C ASN A 386 0.08 8.77 22.87
N LEU A 387 1.17 8.48 23.57
CA LEU A 387 2.47 9.14 23.41
C LEU A 387 3.49 8.07 23.02
N ASP A 388 4.15 8.24 21.90
CA ASP A 388 5.13 7.32 21.35
C ASP A 388 6.43 8.06 21.09
N ALA A 389 7.48 7.70 21.79
CA ALA A 389 8.81 8.29 21.68
C ALA A 389 9.84 7.21 21.37
N TRP A 390 10.68 7.42 20.37
CA TRP A 390 11.72 6.47 20.01
C TRP A 390 12.98 7.16 19.51
N GLY A 391 14.08 6.42 19.56
CA GLY A 391 15.34 6.86 19.01
C GLY A 391 16.28 5.70 18.78
N GLY A 392 17.29 5.92 17.94
CA GLY A 392 18.26 4.89 17.62
C GLY A 392 19.52 5.43 16.96
N TYR A 393 20.53 4.61 16.96
CA TYR A 393 21.80 4.87 16.31
C TYR A 393 22.25 3.69 15.47
N SER A 394 22.74 3.95 14.29
CA SER A 394 23.25 2.98 13.34
C SER A 394 24.70 3.28 13.01
N HIS A 395 25.55 2.27 13.04
CA HIS A 395 26.98 2.36 12.71
C HIS A 395 27.35 1.37 11.60
N TYR A 396 27.96 1.87 10.54
CA TYR A 396 28.40 1.05 9.42
C TYR A 396 29.69 0.30 9.72
N LEU A 397 29.67 -1.02 9.51
CA LEU A 397 30.81 -1.93 9.69
C LEU A 397 31.40 -2.34 8.33
N PRO A 398 32.53 -1.74 7.89
CA PRO A 398 33.08 -1.99 6.55
C PRO A 398 33.45 -3.45 6.31
N GLY A 399 33.96 -4.15 7.33
CA GLY A 399 34.42 -5.54 7.22
C GLY A 399 33.32 -6.52 6.77
N ILE A 400 32.11 -6.36 7.29
CA ILE A 400 30.93 -7.18 6.91
C ILE A 400 29.99 -6.44 5.92
N ARG A 401 30.30 -5.20 5.56
CA ARG A 401 29.51 -4.36 4.65
C ARG A 401 28.06 -4.21 5.08
N SER A 402 27.81 -4.12 6.38
CA SER A 402 26.49 -4.02 6.99
C SER A 402 26.51 -2.98 8.10
N SER A 403 25.36 -2.51 8.54
CA SER A 403 25.28 -1.60 9.68
C SER A 403 24.69 -2.34 10.89
N LEU A 404 25.35 -2.16 12.03
CA LEU A 404 24.83 -2.53 13.35
C LEU A 404 23.99 -1.37 13.86
N TYR A 405 22.87 -1.65 14.52
CA TYR A 405 22.03 -0.60 15.11
C TYR A 405 21.52 -0.99 16.50
N LEU A 406 21.21 0.05 17.25
CA LEU A 406 20.52 0.00 18.53
C LEU A 406 19.39 1.01 18.49
N THR A 407 18.18 0.59 18.88
CA THR A 407 16.99 1.42 18.94
C THR A 407 16.28 1.24 20.28
N GLY A 408 15.58 2.29 20.71
CA GLY A 408 14.75 2.25 21.90
C GLY A 408 13.42 2.94 21.64
N ARG A 409 12.35 2.49 22.28
CA ARG A 409 11.01 3.06 22.19
C ARG A 409 10.33 3.03 23.53
N TYR A 410 9.67 4.12 23.88
CA TYR A 410 8.72 4.20 24.97
C TYR A 410 7.35 4.58 24.42
N ASN A 411 6.34 3.78 24.72
CA ASN A 411 4.96 4.02 24.34
C ASN A 411 4.07 4.06 25.56
N TYR A 412 3.37 5.19 25.74
CA TYR A 412 2.38 5.43 26.80
C TYR A 412 0.99 5.48 26.19
N ARG A 413 0.07 4.62 26.65
CA ARG A 413 -1.28 4.49 26.13
C ARG A 413 -2.30 4.46 27.26
N ARG A 414 -3.33 5.32 27.16
CA ARG A 414 -4.42 5.43 28.15
C ARG A 414 -5.76 5.62 27.46
N PHE A 415 -6.76 4.97 28.00
CA PHE A 415 -8.14 5.02 27.53
C PHE A 415 -9.03 5.78 28.52
N SER A 416 -9.60 6.91 28.08
CA SER A 416 -10.58 7.65 28.90
C SER A 416 -12.02 7.17 28.67
N ARG A 417 -12.27 6.43 27.56
CA ARG A 417 -13.54 5.76 27.26
C ARG A 417 -13.26 4.52 26.44
N ARG A 418 -13.76 3.38 26.91
CA ARG A 418 -13.58 2.08 26.25
C ARG A 418 -14.68 1.10 26.68
N PRO A 419 -14.87 -0.03 25.94
CA PRO A 419 -15.63 -1.19 26.40
C PRO A 419 -15.06 -1.77 27.69
N PRO A 420 -15.81 -2.63 28.40
CA PRO A 420 -15.29 -3.37 29.53
C PRO A 420 -14.04 -4.18 29.14
N VAL A 421 -13.06 -4.19 30.04
CA VAL A 421 -11.81 -4.94 29.92
C VAL A 421 -11.59 -5.79 31.17
N ARG A 422 -10.82 -6.88 31.03
CA ARG A 422 -10.36 -7.76 32.11
C ARG A 422 -8.97 -8.25 31.75
N ALA A 423 -8.27 -8.84 32.69
CA ALA A 423 -6.92 -9.36 32.50
C ALA A 423 -6.80 -10.32 31.29
N ASP A 424 -7.85 -11.10 31.03
CA ASP A 424 -7.94 -12.08 29.94
C ASP A 424 -8.70 -11.58 28.69
N TYR A 425 -9.23 -10.35 28.74
CA TYR A 425 -10.17 -9.84 27.73
C TYR A 425 -9.82 -8.43 27.24
N ASN A 426 -9.81 -8.23 25.91
CA ASN A 426 -9.50 -6.97 25.22
C ASN A 426 -8.16 -6.33 25.60
N PRO A 427 -7.03 -7.04 25.55
CA PRO A 427 -5.72 -6.50 25.97
C PRO A 427 -5.26 -5.31 25.14
N ALA A 428 -5.72 -5.16 23.92
CA ALA A 428 -5.45 -3.99 23.08
C ALA A 428 -6.09 -2.70 23.58
N LEU A 429 -7.08 -2.81 24.49
CA LEU A 429 -7.75 -1.68 25.14
C LEU A 429 -7.30 -1.48 26.61
N HIS A 430 -6.27 -2.20 27.07
CA HIS A 430 -5.69 -1.97 28.38
C HIS A 430 -4.85 -0.69 28.40
N ASP A 431 -4.88 0.02 29.51
CA ASP A 431 -3.91 1.05 29.80
C ASP A 431 -2.53 0.41 29.93
N GLN A 432 -1.53 0.95 29.23
CA GLN A 432 -0.25 0.28 29.12
C GLN A 432 0.90 1.26 28.88
N ASP A 433 2.01 1.00 29.52
CA ASP A 433 3.32 1.59 29.24
C ASP A 433 4.25 0.50 28.73
N ILE A 434 4.97 0.75 27.64
CA ILE A 434 5.88 -0.22 27.05
C ILE A 434 7.23 0.43 26.80
N LEU A 435 8.29 -0.19 27.28
CA LEU A 435 9.67 0.14 26.93
C LEU A 435 10.25 -1.01 26.10
N LEU A 436 10.69 -0.72 24.88
CA LEU A 436 11.34 -1.68 24.00
C LEU A 436 12.76 -1.24 23.67
N LEU A 437 13.67 -2.21 23.60
CA LEU A 437 15.03 -2.06 23.08
C LEU A 437 15.19 -3.03 21.92
N GLY A 438 15.66 -2.53 20.79
CA GLY A 438 15.92 -3.32 19.58
C GLY A 438 17.38 -3.22 19.17
N THR A 439 17.98 -4.31 18.74
CA THR A 439 19.32 -4.33 18.17
C THR A 439 19.38 -5.29 16.99
N GLY A 440 20.26 -5.00 16.04
CA GLY A 440 20.35 -5.87 14.89
C GLY A 440 21.34 -5.41 13.83
N LEU A 441 21.35 -6.16 12.75
CA LEU A 441 22.18 -5.93 11.58
C LEU A 441 21.32 -5.73 10.35
N TYR A 442 21.66 -4.74 9.53
CA TYR A 442 21.00 -4.56 8.25
C TYR A 442 21.98 -4.18 7.14
N ARG A 443 21.55 -4.49 5.92
CA ARG A 443 22.19 -4.06 4.68
C ARG A 443 21.15 -3.75 3.65
N GLU A 444 21.22 -2.58 3.04
CA GLU A 444 20.27 -2.17 2.03
C GLU A 444 20.98 -1.59 0.81
N ARG A 445 20.57 -2.02 -0.38
CA ARG A 445 20.96 -1.49 -1.68
C ARG A 445 19.72 -1.30 -2.53
N PHE A 446 19.80 -0.43 -3.51
CA PHE A 446 18.68 -0.17 -4.42
C PHE A 446 19.02 -0.57 -5.84
N TYR A 447 18.07 -1.23 -6.48
CA TYR A 447 18.09 -1.58 -7.87
C TYR A 447 16.97 -0.85 -8.59
N THR A 448 17.24 -0.36 -9.79
CA THR A 448 16.23 0.26 -10.64
C THR A 448 15.56 -0.82 -11.47
N ALA A 449 14.24 -0.79 -11.48
CA ALA A 449 13.41 -1.66 -12.29
C ALA A 449 12.21 -0.87 -12.81
N ASN A 450 11.31 -1.51 -13.56
CA ASN A 450 10.07 -0.91 -14.03
C ASN A 450 8.98 -1.95 -14.21
N MET A 451 7.74 -1.49 -14.35
CA MET A 451 6.57 -2.37 -14.54
C MET A 451 6.40 -3.39 -13.41
N ILE A 452 6.53 -2.93 -12.17
CA ILE A 452 6.23 -3.71 -10.99
C ILE A 452 4.95 -3.15 -10.37
N TYR A 453 4.99 -1.93 -9.88
CA TYR A 453 3.85 -1.19 -9.32
C TYR A 453 3.36 -0.09 -10.28
N GLY A 454 4.29 0.51 -11.00
CA GLY A 454 4.07 1.49 -12.04
C GLY A 454 4.00 0.87 -13.43
N PHE A 455 3.65 1.69 -14.42
CA PHE A 455 3.40 1.23 -15.79
C PHE A 455 4.54 1.63 -16.73
N GLY A 456 5.73 1.92 -16.21
CA GLY A 456 6.91 2.28 -16.97
C GLY A 456 7.77 3.36 -16.34
N ALA A 457 7.33 4.01 -15.24
CA ALA A 457 8.22 4.81 -14.43
C ALA A 457 9.35 3.95 -13.87
N ARG A 458 10.49 4.56 -13.59
CA ARG A 458 11.57 3.90 -12.85
C ARG A 458 11.13 3.66 -11.42
N GLU A 459 11.35 2.45 -10.92
CA GLU A 459 11.02 2.03 -9.57
C GLU A 459 12.30 1.58 -8.87
N TYR A 460 12.48 1.99 -7.63
CA TYR A 460 13.62 1.57 -6.81
C TYR A 460 13.20 0.45 -5.87
N LEU A 461 13.82 -0.71 -6.03
CA LEU A 461 13.59 -1.87 -5.19
C LEU A 461 14.75 -2.07 -4.24
N ALA A 462 14.45 -2.21 -2.96
CA ALA A 462 15.44 -2.53 -1.96
C ALA A 462 15.91 -3.99 -2.11
N SER A 463 17.18 -4.24 -1.95
CA SER A 463 17.79 -5.57 -1.88
C SER A 463 18.75 -5.60 -0.71
N GLY A 464 18.61 -6.60 0.12
CA GLY A 464 19.42 -6.72 1.33
C GLY A 464 18.81 -7.63 2.35
N TYR A 465 19.08 -7.33 3.62
CA TYR A 465 18.50 -8.04 4.75
C TYR A 465 18.46 -7.13 6.00
N LYS A 466 17.59 -7.51 6.94
CA LYS A 466 17.52 -7.00 8.31
C LYS A 466 17.34 -8.20 9.25
N ALA A 467 18.15 -8.29 10.28
CA ALA A 467 17.98 -9.22 11.39
C ALA A 467 17.91 -8.40 12.68
N GLU A 468 16.88 -8.60 13.46
CA GLU A 468 16.58 -7.80 14.65
C GLU A 468 16.16 -8.68 15.81
N ALA A 469 16.66 -8.34 17.00
CA ALA A 469 16.16 -8.83 18.28
C ALA A 469 15.58 -7.66 19.07
N VAL A 470 14.39 -7.85 19.62
CA VAL A 470 13.70 -6.86 20.45
C VAL A 470 13.44 -7.46 21.82
N GLY A 471 13.82 -6.75 22.86
CA GLY A 471 13.47 -7.07 24.23
C GLY A 471 12.78 -5.87 24.89
N GLY A 472 11.90 -6.12 25.84
CA GLY A 472 11.21 -5.01 26.49
C GLY A 472 10.44 -5.39 27.72
N TYR A 473 9.86 -4.37 28.32
CA TYR A 473 9.03 -4.49 29.51
C TYR A 473 7.74 -3.70 29.30
N SER A 474 6.64 -4.30 29.72
CA SER A 474 5.30 -3.72 29.67
C SER A 474 4.74 -3.61 31.06
N TRP A 475 4.43 -2.40 31.48
CA TRP A 475 3.62 -2.12 32.65
C TRP A 475 2.16 -2.03 32.23
N GLY A 476 1.39 -3.06 32.55
CA GLY A 476 -0.01 -3.15 32.17
C GLY A 476 -0.96 -2.76 33.28
N GLU A 477 -2.21 -2.54 32.93
CA GLU A 477 -3.29 -2.26 33.91
C GLU A 477 -3.58 -3.46 34.80
N PHE A 478 -3.37 -4.68 34.30
CA PHE A 478 -3.67 -5.92 35.02
C PHE A 478 -2.42 -6.74 35.30
N ASP A 479 -1.45 -6.76 34.37
CA ASP A 479 -0.27 -7.61 34.43
C ASP A 479 0.97 -6.89 33.91
N ASP A 480 2.09 -7.14 34.58
CA ASP A 480 3.41 -6.77 34.08
C ASP A 480 4.03 -7.95 33.30
N ALA A 481 4.66 -7.64 32.16
CA ALA A 481 5.23 -8.66 31.32
C ALA A 481 6.54 -8.22 30.65
N MET A 482 7.46 -9.16 30.47
CA MET A 482 8.58 -8.98 29.54
C MET A 482 8.15 -9.33 28.12
N TYR A 483 8.67 -8.61 27.15
CA TYR A 483 8.50 -8.92 25.72
C TYR A 483 9.83 -9.39 25.13
N LEU A 484 9.78 -10.43 24.30
CA LEU A 484 10.90 -10.89 23.49
C LEU A 484 10.42 -11.12 22.04
N GLY A 485 11.19 -10.58 21.10
CA GLY A 485 10.90 -10.71 19.68
C GLY A 485 12.16 -10.91 18.84
N LEU A 486 12.03 -11.66 17.75
CA LEU A 486 13.05 -11.86 16.75
C LEU A 486 12.43 -11.64 15.38
N SER A 487 13.12 -10.92 14.52
CA SER A 487 12.71 -10.77 13.12
C SER A 487 13.88 -10.92 12.17
N PHE A 488 13.59 -11.48 11.01
CA PHE A 488 14.52 -11.58 9.90
C PHE A 488 13.79 -11.29 8.60
N GLU A 489 14.31 -10.38 7.81
CA GLU A 489 13.81 -10.03 6.49
C GLU A 489 14.95 -10.04 5.50
N ALA A 490 14.71 -10.57 4.30
CA ALA A 490 15.71 -10.56 3.23
C ALA A 490 15.05 -10.53 1.86
N GLY A 491 15.75 -9.95 0.87
CA GLY A 491 15.28 -9.98 -0.51
C GLY A 491 16.28 -9.48 -1.52
N GLY A 492 16.01 -9.81 -2.77
CA GLY A 492 16.85 -9.40 -3.87
C GLY A 492 16.51 -10.08 -5.19
N PHE A 493 17.15 -9.61 -6.24
CA PHE A 493 17.00 -10.18 -7.58
C PHE A 493 17.73 -11.52 -7.70
N ARG A 494 17.07 -12.46 -8.36
CA ARG A 494 17.56 -13.78 -8.74
C ARG A 494 17.29 -14.00 -10.24
N THR A 495 17.78 -15.10 -10.78
CA THR A 495 17.55 -15.48 -12.20
C THR A 495 16.06 -15.58 -12.56
N MET A 496 15.20 -15.97 -11.60
CA MET A 496 13.75 -16.12 -11.78
C MET A 496 12.95 -14.86 -11.52
N GLY A 497 13.58 -13.74 -11.16
CA GLY A 497 12.91 -12.51 -10.77
C GLY A 497 13.36 -12.02 -9.41
N TYR A 498 12.48 -11.31 -8.72
CA TYR A 498 12.74 -10.77 -7.39
C TYR A 498 12.03 -11.62 -6.33
N ILE A 499 12.76 -12.00 -5.30
CA ILE A 499 12.22 -12.71 -4.14
C ILE A 499 12.51 -11.90 -2.88
N MET A 500 11.54 -11.82 -1.99
CA MET A 500 11.66 -11.22 -0.67
C MET A 500 10.86 -12.05 0.32
N GLY A 501 11.30 -12.05 1.58
CA GLY A 501 10.60 -12.73 2.64
C GLY A 501 10.99 -12.22 4.00
N GLY A 502 10.10 -12.44 4.95
CA GLY A 502 10.25 -12.09 6.35
C GLY A 502 9.78 -13.21 7.26
N PHE A 503 10.39 -13.27 8.42
CA PHE A 503 9.99 -14.11 9.53
C PHE A 503 10.03 -13.26 10.80
N THR A 504 8.96 -13.28 11.58
CA THR A 504 8.88 -12.60 12.85
C THR A 504 8.28 -13.53 13.90
N LEU A 505 8.91 -13.58 15.06
CA LEU A 505 8.46 -14.34 16.22
C LEU A 505 8.46 -13.41 17.42
N GLY A 506 7.42 -13.42 18.23
CA GLY A 506 7.39 -12.64 19.47
C GLY A 506 6.43 -13.20 20.50
N SER A 507 6.69 -12.89 21.74
CA SER A 507 5.89 -13.34 22.86
C SER A 507 6.06 -12.42 24.08
N TYR A 508 5.02 -12.33 24.87
CA TYR A 508 5.09 -11.82 26.24
C TYR A 508 5.34 -12.96 27.20
N ILE A 509 6.09 -12.68 28.26
CA ILE A 509 6.36 -13.57 29.39
C ILE A 509 5.78 -12.87 30.62
N ASP A 510 4.77 -13.47 31.19
CA ASP A 510 4.18 -13.03 32.46
C ASP A 510 5.19 -13.25 33.58
N LEU A 511 5.55 -12.19 34.29
CA LEU A 511 6.59 -12.27 35.34
C LEU A 511 6.14 -12.96 36.62
N ALA A 512 4.86 -12.98 36.89
CA ALA A 512 4.32 -13.63 38.07
C ALA A 512 4.26 -15.16 37.93
N SER A 513 3.85 -15.62 36.73
CA SER A 513 3.66 -17.04 36.45
C SER A 513 4.79 -17.68 35.62
N GLY A 514 5.66 -16.89 34.99
CA GLY A 514 6.65 -17.36 34.03
C GLY A 514 6.06 -17.91 32.72
N MET A 515 4.76 -17.75 32.51
CA MET A 515 4.08 -18.30 31.33
C MET A 515 4.21 -17.38 30.10
N TRP A 516 4.39 -18.02 28.94
CA TRP A 516 4.35 -17.34 27.66
C TRP A 516 2.92 -17.00 27.28
N ARG A 517 2.67 -15.74 26.97
CA ARG A 517 1.34 -15.22 26.57
C ARG A 517 1.42 -14.44 25.27
N ARG A 518 0.31 -14.41 24.54
CA ARG A 518 0.16 -13.62 23.31
C ARG A 518 1.28 -13.88 22.31
N SER A 519 1.73 -15.12 22.22
CA SER A 519 2.77 -15.54 21.29
C SER A 519 2.27 -15.53 19.86
N ALA A 520 3.11 -15.11 18.92
CA ALA A 520 2.80 -15.14 17.51
C ALA A 520 4.04 -15.38 16.66
N VAL A 521 3.85 -16.08 15.55
CA VAL A 521 4.80 -16.18 14.44
C VAL A 521 4.12 -15.68 13.17
N ASP A 522 4.86 -14.92 12.39
CA ASP A 522 4.46 -14.50 11.05
C ASP A 522 5.57 -14.82 10.05
N ILE A 523 5.19 -15.41 8.92
CA ILE A 523 6.07 -15.71 7.79
C ILE A 523 5.45 -15.11 6.55
N ASP A 524 6.15 -14.19 5.89
CA ASP A 524 5.74 -13.58 4.63
C ASP A 524 6.78 -13.86 3.54
N LEU A 525 6.34 -14.40 2.40
CA LEU A 525 7.18 -14.66 1.24
C LEU A 525 6.52 -14.06 0.00
N ARG A 526 7.24 -13.26 -0.74
CA ARG A 526 6.75 -12.61 -1.97
C ARG A 526 7.74 -12.82 -3.10
N TRP A 527 7.20 -13.08 -4.26
CA TRP A 527 7.97 -13.22 -5.47
C TRP A 527 7.26 -12.57 -6.65
N PHE A 528 8.03 -11.97 -7.52
CA PHE A 528 7.55 -11.62 -8.84
C PHE A 528 8.56 -12.02 -9.92
N SER A 529 8.03 -12.46 -11.04
CA SER A 529 8.81 -12.95 -12.17
C SER A 529 9.60 -11.83 -12.84
N ASN A 530 10.57 -12.23 -13.68
CA ASN A 530 11.07 -11.37 -14.72
C ASN A 530 9.93 -10.94 -15.65
N LEU A 531 10.15 -9.87 -16.39
CA LEU A 531 9.17 -9.36 -17.34
C LEU A 531 9.21 -10.20 -18.64
N PHE A 532 8.12 -10.89 -18.94
CA PHE A 532 7.99 -11.67 -20.17
C PHE A 532 7.35 -10.83 -21.25
N MET A 533 7.86 -10.93 -22.49
CA MET A 533 7.29 -10.27 -23.65
C MET A 533 6.46 -11.27 -24.46
N VAL A 534 5.17 -10.98 -24.64
CA VAL A 534 4.28 -11.74 -25.51
C VAL A 534 3.70 -10.78 -26.57
N ARG A 535 4.18 -10.90 -27.79
CA ARG A 535 3.88 -9.98 -28.91
C ARG A 535 4.23 -8.52 -28.54
N ARG A 536 3.24 -7.70 -28.17
CA ARG A 536 3.40 -6.28 -27.80
C ARG A 536 3.08 -6.00 -26.33
N SER A 537 2.58 -7.00 -25.63
CA SER A 537 2.26 -6.89 -24.21
C SER A 537 3.42 -7.45 -23.38
N ARG A 538 3.54 -6.95 -22.17
CA ARG A 538 4.51 -7.42 -21.19
C ARG A 538 3.75 -8.06 -20.04
N ILE A 539 4.20 -9.22 -19.60
CA ILE A 539 3.51 -10.01 -18.58
C ILE A 539 4.43 -10.18 -17.39
N ARG A 540 3.87 -10.04 -16.21
CA ARG A 540 4.54 -10.31 -14.93
C ARG A 540 3.63 -11.15 -14.06
N GLN A 541 4.20 -12.17 -13.44
CA GLN A 541 3.55 -13.00 -12.44
C GLN A 541 3.98 -12.58 -11.05
N PHE A 542 3.03 -12.53 -10.11
CA PHE A 542 3.24 -12.24 -8.70
C PHE A 542 2.71 -13.39 -7.87
N LEU A 543 3.46 -13.76 -6.83
CA LEU A 543 3.05 -14.72 -5.81
C LEU A 543 3.33 -14.11 -4.44
N ALA A 544 2.41 -14.29 -3.50
CA ALA A 544 2.62 -13.96 -2.11
C ALA A 544 2.10 -15.11 -1.25
N PHE A 545 2.88 -15.49 -0.27
CA PHE A 545 2.52 -16.49 0.73
C PHE A 545 2.66 -15.83 2.10
N ASN A 546 1.63 -15.96 2.93
CA ASN A 546 1.65 -15.53 4.31
C ASN A 546 1.17 -16.66 5.21
N TYR A 547 1.86 -16.88 6.30
CA TYR A 547 1.48 -17.79 7.37
C TYR A 547 1.60 -17.08 8.71
N THR A 548 0.50 -16.97 9.44
CA THR A 548 0.44 -16.37 10.77
C THR A 548 -0.16 -17.37 11.74
N GLN A 549 0.50 -17.63 12.84
CA GLN A 549 0.00 -18.46 13.92
C GLN A 549 0.18 -17.77 15.25
N GLY A 550 -0.90 -17.74 16.03
CA GLY A 550 -0.90 -17.32 17.43
C GLY A 550 -1.18 -18.48 18.36
N TRP A 551 -0.55 -18.46 19.51
CA TRP A 551 -0.87 -19.38 20.61
C TRP A 551 -0.78 -18.67 21.96
N ASN A 552 -1.47 -19.24 22.95
CA ASN A 552 -1.67 -18.60 24.26
C ASN A 552 -2.25 -17.18 24.12
N ARG A 553 -3.17 -17.01 23.13
CA ARG A 553 -3.83 -15.73 22.88
C ARG A 553 -4.93 -15.51 23.91
N LEU A 554 -5.16 -14.24 24.26
CA LEU A 554 -6.26 -13.82 25.10
C LEU A 554 -7.55 -13.65 24.28
N GLN A 555 -8.64 -13.28 24.92
CA GLN A 555 -9.89 -12.99 24.22
C GLN A 555 -9.96 -11.51 23.80
N GLY A 556 -10.61 -11.23 22.70
CA GLY A 556 -10.84 -9.88 22.19
C GLY A 556 -10.53 -9.70 20.72
N ASN A 557 -10.89 -8.56 20.20
CA ASN A 557 -10.82 -8.24 18.76
C ASN A 557 -9.41 -8.41 18.15
N ASP A 558 -8.38 -7.93 18.87
CA ASP A 558 -7.00 -7.88 18.37
C ASP A 558 -6.22 -9.15 18.76
N GLU A 559 -6.89 -10.14 19.33
CA GLU A 559 -6.35 -11.46 19.68
C GLU A 559 -6.75 -12.55 18.64
N SER A 560 -7.41 -12.14 17.56
CA SER A 560 -7.76 -12.98 16.41
C SER A 560 -7.36 -12.32 15.10
N ILE A 561 -6.94 -13.15 14.15
CA ILE A 561 -6.56 -12.73 12.80
C ILE A 561 -7.72 -12.93 11.81
N ARG A 562 -7.69 -12.18 10.69
CA ARG A 562 -8.74 -12.17 9.67
C ARG A 562 -8.15 -12.28 8.27
N PHE A 563 -9.03 -12.54 7.27
CA PHE A 563 -8.65 -12.48 5.85
C PHE A 563 -8.72 -11.08 5.24
N THR A 564 -9.30 -10.11 5.91
CA THR A 564 -9.57 -8.77 5.35
C THR A 564 -8.35 -7.84 5.33
N HIS A 565 -7.18 -8.34 5.65
CA HIS A 565 -5.92 -7.61 5.57
C HIS A 565 -5.44 -7.39 4.13
N VAL A 566 -4.46 -6.50 3.92
CA VAL A 566 -3.88 -6.16 2.59
C VAL A 566 -3.45 -7.40 1.81
N ASN A 567 -2.95 -8.44 2.50
CA ASN A 567 -2.55 -9.72 1.93
C ASN A 567 -3.65 -10.81 2.06
N GLY A 568 -4.88 -10.44 2.37
CA GLY A 568 -6.00 -11.34 2.51
C GLY A 568 -6.61 -11.83 1.20
N LEU A 569 -7.82 -12.41 1.27
CA LEU A 569 -8.58 -12.80 0.09
C LEU A 569 -9.31 -11.57 -0.47
N GLN A 570 -8.99 -11.20 -1.72
CA GLN A 570 -9.42 -9.90 -2.29
C GLN A 570 -10.92 -9.72 -2.44
N ALA A 571 -11.66 -10.79 -2.72
CA ALA A 571 -13.09 -10.71 -2.99
C ALA A 571 -13.94 -11.15 -1.79
N LEU A 572 -13.32 -11.43 -0.65
CA LEU A 572 -14.03 -11.80 0.57
C LEU A 572 -14.46 -10.55 1.33
N LYS A 573 -15.73 -10.51 1.76
CA LYS A 573 -16.31 -9.40 2.53
C LYS A 573 -16.58 -9.77 3.98
N GLU A 574 -16.71 -11.05 4.29
CA GLU A 574 -17.01 -11.53 5.64
C GLU A 574 -15.87 -11.34 6.64
N HIS A 575 -16.23 -11.09 7.89
CA HIS A 575 -15.33 -10.98 9.03
C HIS A 575 -15.11 -12.34 9.71
N ILE A 576 -14.41 -13.22 9.01
CA ILE A 576 -14.05 -14.53 9.56
C ILE A 576 -12.77 -14.38 10.38
N THR A 577 -12.74 -15.01 11.56
CA THR A 577 -11.64 -14.90 12.52
C THR A 577 -11.03 -16.26 12.85
N GLY A 578 -9.78 -16.22 13.30
CA GLY A 578 -9.05 -17.40 13.76
C GLY A 578 -7.78 -17.00 14.50
N THR A 579 -7.02 -17.99 14.96
CA THR A 579 -5.67 -17.80 15.51
C THR A 579 -4.58 -18.38 14.60
N ASN A 580 -5.00 -19.06 13.53
CA ASN A 580 -4.13 -19.68 12.54
C ASN A 580 -4.59 -19.33 11.14
N ARG A 581 -3.72 -18.74 10.33
CA ARG A 581 -4.00 -18.31 8.96
C ARG A 581 -2.88 -18.69 8.02
N MET A 582 -3.23 -19.23 6.86
CA MET A 582 -2.31 -19.43 5.75
C MET A 582 -2.95 -18.90 4.48
N ILE A 583 -2.24 -18.07 3.72
CA ILE A 583 -2.74 -17.46 2.50
C ILE A 583 -1.70 -17.65 1.39
N LEU A 584 -2.19 -18.02 0.21
CA LEU A 584 -1.43 -18.01 -1.04
C LEU A 584 -2.17 -17.12 -2.04
N ASN A 585 -1.56 -16.01 -2.43
CA ASN A 585 -2.07 -15.10 -3.43
C ASN A 585 -1.29 -15.29 -4.74
N THR A 586 -2.00 -15.31 -5.85
CA THR A 586 -1.39 -15.29 -7.18
C THR A 586 -2.05 -14.24 -8.04
N GLU A 587 -1.24 -13.47 -8.77
CA GLU A 587 -1.73 -12.43 -9.66
C GLU A 587 -0.89 -12.37 -10.93
N THR A 588 -1.54 -12.41 -12.08
CA THR A 588 -0.92 -12.23 -13.39
C THR A 588 -1.29 -10.86 -13.94
N VAL A 589 -0.30 -10.01 -14.20
CA VAL A 589 -0.50 -8.67 -14.75
C VAL A 589 -0.01 -8.60 -16.19
N ILE A 590 -0.86 -8.11 -17.08
CA ILE A 590 -0.58 -7.92 -18.51
C ILE A 590 -0.56 -6.42 -18.78
N PHE A 591 0.62 -5.86 -18.93
CA PHE A 591 0.82 -4.47 -19.33
C PHE A 591 0.60 -4.34 -20.84
N THR A 592 -0.46 -3.64 -21.22
CA THR A 592 -0.82 -3.47 -22.63
C THR A 592 -0.01 -2.33 -23.24
N PRO A 593 0.19 -2.33 -24.58
CA PRO A 593 0.85 -1.23 -25.28
C PRO A 593 -0.08 0.00 -25.50
N TYR A 594 -1.32 -0.08 -25.02
CA TYR A 594 -2.32 0.96 -25.24
C TYR A 594 -2.23 2.07 -24.19
N GLN A 595 -2.32 3.31 -24.65
CA GLN A 595 -2.29 4.51 -23.79
C GLN A 595 -3.40 5.49 -24.20
N PRO A 596 -4.69 5.13 -24.08
CA PRO A 596 -5.76 6.07 -24.36
C PRO A 596 -5.69 7.22 -23.36
N LEU A 597 -5.81 8.47 -23.84
CA LEU A 597 -5.88 9.65 -22.97
C LEU A 597 -4.66 9.87 -22.05
N GLY A 598 -3.50 9.30 -22.39
CA GLY A 598 -2.32 9.32 -21.52
C GLY A 598 -2.38 8.31 -20.36
N PHE A 599 -3.49 7.56 -20.21
CA PHE A 599 -3.58 6.48 -19.25
C PHE A 599 -2.99 5.19 -19.82
N ARG A 600 -2.07 4.61 -19.10
CA ARG A 600 -1.57 3.26 -19.37
C ARG A 600 -2.53 2.24 -18.77
N ILE A 601 -2.80 1.18 -19.52
CA ILE A 601 -3.74 0.13 -19.13
C ILE A 601 -2.97 -1.14 -18.82
N ALA A 602 -3.24 -1.75 -17.68
CA ALA A 602 -2.88 -3.12 -17.39
C ALA A 602 -4.14 -3.94 -17.07
N LEU A 603 -4.20 -5.14 -17.59
CA LEU A 603 -5.19 -6.15 -17.23
C LEU A 603 -4.57 -7.06 -16.16
N PHE A 604 -5.36 -7.54 -15.23
CA PHE A 604 -4.88 -8.53 -14.28
C PHE A 604 -5.94 -9.58 -13.95
N GLY A 605 -5.46 -10.78 -13.65
CA GLY A 605 -6.25 -11.85 -13.10
C GLY A 605 -5.61 -12.31 -11.79
N PHE A 606 -6.43 -12.64 -10.79
CA PHE A 606 -5.97 -13.07 -9.50
C PHE A 606 -6.71 -14.32 -9.01
N ALA A 607 -6.03 -15.11 -8.21
CA ALA A 607 -6.62 -16.18 -7.41
C ALA A 607 -5.93 -16.21 -6.03
N ASP A 608 -6.75 -16.28 -4.99
CA ASP A 608 -6.31 -16.32 -3.60
C ASP A 608 -6.84 -17.58 -2.96
N PHE A 609 -6.01 -18.23 -2.16
CA PHE A 609 -6.33 -19.44 -1.42
C PHE A 609 -5.98 -19.20 0.04
N GLY A 610 -6.90 -19.52 0.95
CA GLY A 610 -6.71 -19.26 2.37
C GLY A 610 -7.24 -20.38 3.25
N LEU A 611 -6.53 -20.66 4.33
CA LEU A 611 -6.98 -21.47 5.45
C LEU A 611 -7.02 -20.57 6.68
N LEU A 612 -8.11 -20.59 7.44
CA LEU A 612 -8.28 -19.79 8.65
C LEU A 612 -9.12 -20.55 9.67
N GLY A 613 -8.71 -20.50 10.92
CA GLY A 613 -9.45 -21.07 12.04
C GLY A 613 -8.66 -21.09 13.32
N TYR A 614 -9.16 -21.83 14.29
CA TYR A 614 -8.60 -21.90 15.65
C TYR A 614 -7.79 -23.19 15.91
N SER A 615 -7.79 -24.15 14.96
CA SER A 615 -7.02 -25.38 15.13
C SER A 615 -5.50 -25.10 15.00
N PRO A 616 -4.65 -25.61 15.91
CA PRO A 616 -3.20 -25.53 15.76
C PRO A 616 -2.68 -26.18 14.47
N ASN A 617 -3.36 -27.21 13.99
CA ASN A 617 -3.07 -27.80 12.68
C ASN A 617 -3.81 -27.01 11.60
N ILE A 618 -3.06 -26.23 10.82
CA ILE A 618 -3.62 -25.34 9.80
C ILE A 618 -4.50 -26.07 8.77
N PHE A 619 -4.19 -27.32 8.42
CA PHE A 619 -4.95 -28.10 7.44
C PHE A 619 -6.29 -28.66 7.96
N LYS A 620 -6.57 -28.50 9.27
CA LYS A 620 -7.88 -28.78 9.86
C LYS A 620 -8.79 -27.55 9.89
N ASN A 621 -8.28 -26.39 9.54
CA ASN A 621 -9.02 -25.15 9.47
C ASN A 621 -9.81 -25.04 8.17
N GLU A 622 -10.74 -24.11 8.13
CA GLU A 622 -11.63 -23.94 6.98
C GLU A 622 -10.91 -23.32 5.80
N PHE A 623 -11.23 -23.83 4.60
CA PHE A 623 -10.66 -23.39 3.34
C PHE A 623 -11.56 -22.36 2.65
N TYR A 624 -10.94 -21.27 2.22
CA TYR A 624 -11.57 -20.19 1.48
C TYR A 624 -10.78 -19.88 0.23
N THR A 625 -11.45 -19.45 -0.82
CA THR A 625 -10.78 -19.00 -2.04
C THR A 625 -11.45 -17.78 -2.62
N SER A 626 -10.71 -16.94 -3.28
CA SER A 626 -11.25 -15.86 -4.09
C SER A 626 -10.52 -15.76 -5.42
N PHE A 627 -11.23 -15.37 -6.47
CA PHE A 627 -10.66 -15.19 -7.80
C PHE A 627 -11.39 -14.09 -8.56
N GLY A 628 -10.70 -13.52 -9.51
CA GLY A 628 -11.29 -12.45 -10.30
C GLY A 628 -10.37 -11.89 -11.37
N LEU A 629 -10.90 -10.87 -12.02
CA LEU A 629 -10.24 -10.13 -13.10
C LEU A 629 -10.38 -8.64 -12.84
N GLY A 630 -9.46 -7.86 -13.39
CA GLY A 630 -9.58 -6.42 -13.28
C GLY A 630 -8.74 -5.65 -14.27
N VAL A 631 -8.90 -4.34 -14.19
CA VAL A 631 -8.19 -3.36 -15.03
C VAL A 631 -7.54 -2.35 -14.11
N ARG A 632 -6.29 -2.03 -14.37
CA ARG A 632 -5.55 -0.95 -13.73
C ARG A 632 -5.29 0.16 -14.74
N LEU A 633 -5.58 1.37 -14.35
CA LEU A 633 -5.38 2.60 -15.12
C LEU A 633 -4.43 3.51 -14.36
N ARG A 634 -3.38 3.99 -15.02
CA ARG A 634 -2.44 4.93 -14.41
C ARG A 634 -2.00 6.00 -15.42
N ASN A 635 -2.02 7.23 -14.97
CA ASN A 635 -1.39 8.34 -15.67
C ASN A 635 -0.24 8.88 -14.81
N GLU A 636 0.99 8.73 -15.26
CA GLU A 636 2.21 9.07 -14.49
C GLU A 636 2.42 10.58 -14.30
N ARG A 637 1.65 11.42 -14.98
CA ARG A 637 1.72 12.88 -14.83
C ARG A 637 0.73 13.44 -13.83
N LEU A 638 -0.23 12.61 -13.41
CA LEU A 638 -1.22 12.97 -12.40
C LEU A 638 -0.83 12.36 -11.06
N VAL A 639 -1.06 13.09 -9.99
CA VAL A 639 -0.86 12.60 -8.61
C VAL A 639 -1.80 11.44 -8.28
N PHE A 640 -2.82 11.21 -9.13
CA PHE A 640 -3.72 10.08 -8.93
C PHE A 640 -2.96 8.77 -8.91
N ASN A 641 -3.12 8.05 -7.83
CA ASN A 641 -2.70 6.67 -7.71
C ASN A 641 -3.33 5.82 -8.83
N THR A 642 -2.81 4.62 -9.00
CA THR A 642 -3.40 3.66 -9.94
C THR A 642 -4.87 3.44 -9.60
N ILE A 643 -5.77 3.71 -10.54
CA ILE A 643 -7.19 3.35 -10.41
C ILE A 643 -7.31 1.87 -10.76
N GLN A 644 -7.81 1.07 -9.86
CA GLN A 644 -8.06 -0.35 -10.05
C GLN A 644 -9.56 -0.62 -10.03
N ILE A 645 -10.06 -1.24 -11.07
CA ILE A 645 -11.44 -1.75 -11.18
C ILE A 645 -11.34 -3.27 -11.18
N ARG A 646 -12.03 -3.92 -10.26
CA ARG A 646 -11.96 -5.37 -10.04
C ARG A 646 -13.36 -5.97 -10.00
N LEU A 647 -13.48 -7.14 -10.63
CA LEU A 647 -14.58 -8.09 -10.46
C LEU A 647 -14.03 -9.34 -9.78
N GLY A 648 -14.68 -9.83 -8.75
CA GLY A 648 -14.21 -10.99 -8.00
C GLY A 648 -15.33 -11.74 -7.29
N LEU A 649 -15.07 -13.00 -7.02
CA LEU A 649 -15.93 -13.92 -6.30
C LEU A 649 -15.13 -14.59 -5.19
N ALA A 650 -15.77 -14.83 -4.06
CA ALA A 650 -15.25 -15.62 -2.96
C ALA A 650 -16.07 -16.87 -2.72
N LEU A 651 -15.41 -17.96 -2.38
CA LEU A 651 -16.01 -19.25 -2.04
C LEU A 651 -15.44 -19.73 -0.71
N GLY A 652 -16.29 -20.35 0.11
CA GLY A 652 -15.91 -20.93 1.41
C GLY A 652 -16.86 -22.06 1.78
N LYS A 653 -16.71 -22.61 2.98
CA LYS A 653 -17.55 -23.71 3.47
C LYS A 653 -18.63 -23.18 4.43
N PRO A 654 -19.87 -23.66 4.37
CA PRO A 654 -20.51 -24.54 3.40
C PRO A 654 -21.32 -23.76 2.36
N GLY A 655 -20.66 -23.10 1.42
CA GLY A 655 -21.34 -22.41 0.33
C GLY A 655 -20.72 -21.08 -0.01
N LEU A 656 -21.54 -20.15 -0.51
CA LEU A 656 -21.10 -18.81 -0.86
C LEU A 656 -20.92 -17.98 0.39
N VAL A 657 -19.71 -17.48 0.54
CA VAL A 657 -19.41 -16.41 1.48
C VAL A 657 -19.72 -15.06 0.82
N GLU A 658 -20.02 -14.04 1.61
CA GLU A 658 -20.32 -12.72 1.08
C GLU A 658 -19.14 -12.20 0.23
N SER A 659 -19.41 -11.99 -1.06
CA SER A 659 -18.40 -11.58 -2.03
C SER A 659 -18.46 -10.10 -2.28
N ASP A 660 -17.29 -9.44 -2.27
CA ASP A 660 -17.09 -8.09 -2.80
C ASP A 660 -16.93 -8.18 -4.33
N PHE A 661 -18.08 -8.38 -5.02
CA PHE A 661 -18.13 -8.66 -6.45
C PHE A 661 -17.53 -7.54 -7.29
N PHE A 662 -17.75 -6.28 -6.95
CA PHE A 662 -17.27 -5.12 -7.68
C PHE A 662 -16.60 -4.12 -6.76
N ARG A 663 -15.33 -3.77 -7.06
CA ARG A 663 -14.60 -2.79 -6.27
C ARG A 663 -13.80 -1.85 -7.15
N ILE A 664 -13.86 -0.57 -6.81
CA ILE A 664 -12.95 0.45 -7.31
C ILE A 664 -12.01 0.82 -6.16
N SER A 665 -10.70 0.74 -6.40
CA SER A 665 -9.69 1.07 -5.40
C SER A 665 -8.50 1.76 -6.03
N ASN A 666 -7.70 2.42 -5.20
CA ASN A 666 -6.43 3.02 -5.58
C ASN A 666 -5.22 2.24 -5.06
N SER A 667 -5.46 1.12 -4.35
CA SER A 667 -4.41 0.33 -3.73
C SER A 667 -3.93 -0.81 -4.63
N THR A 668 -2.62 -1.07 -4.60
CA THR A 668 -1.99 -2.27 -5.13
C THR A 668 -1.48 -3.11 -3.96
N ARG A 669 -1.56 -4.45 -4.07
CA ARG A 669 -1.20 -5.39 -3.01
C ARG A 669 0.27 -5.41 -2.60
N LEU A 670 1.14 -4.84 -3.40
CA LEU A 670 2.56 -5.06 -3.24
C LEU A 670 3.17 -3.94 -2.41
N GLU A 671 3.44 -4.21 -1.17
CA GLU A 671 4.29 -3.38 -0.33
C GLU A 671 5.74 -3.69 -0.60
N GLN A 672 6.58 -2.64 -0.62
CA GLN A 672 8.02 -2.79 -0.73
C GLN A 672 8.62 -2.96 0.64
N TYR A 673 9.41 -4.04 0.83
CA TYR A 673 10.25 -4.15 2.01
C TYR A 673 11.33 -3.07 1.99
N ARG A 674 11.53 -2.46 3.15
CA ARG A 674 12.68 -1.61 3.45
C ARG A 674 13.50 -2.33 4.51
N TYR A 675 14.76 -2.63 4.22
CA TYR A 675 15.63 -3.36 5.14
C TYR A 675 16.33 -2.46 6.16
N ARG A 676 15.81 -1.25 6.35
CA ARG A 676 16.28 -0.37 7.40
C ARG A 676 15.54 -0.64 8.67
N PRO A 677 16.26 -0.51 9.80
CA PRO A 677 15.57 -0.49 11.07
C PRO A 677 14.61 0.69 11.13
N THR A 678 13.56 0.46 11.86
CA THR A 678 12.60 1.46 12.33
C THR A 678 12.56 1.34 13.85
N ARG A 679 11.72 2.12 14.52
CA ARG A 679 11.45 1.91 15.94
C ARG A 679 11.16 0.44 16.24
N PRO A 680 11.63 -0.10 17.39
CA PRO A 680 11.36 -1.48 17.75
C PRO A 680 9.85 -1.69 17.96
N GLU A 681 9.33 -2.81 17.47
CA GLU A 681 7.89 -3.12 17.51
C GLU A 681 7.64 -4.51 18.09
N ILE A 682 6.44 -4.66 18.64
CA ILE A 682 5.88 -5.95 19.05
C ILE A 682 5.40 -6.65 17.78
N VAL A 683 5.51 -7.99 17.75
CA VAL A 683 5.00 -8.76 16.63
C VAL A 683 3.51 -8.46 16.38
N GLY A 684 3.17 -8.06 15.17
CA GLY A 684 1.79 -7.85 14.75
C GLY A 684 1.02 -9.18 14.71
N PHE A 685 -0.27 -9.12 15.07
CA PHE A 685 -1.17 -10.27 15.00
C PHE A 685 -2.51 -9.80 14.40
N GLU A 686 -2.53 -9.60 13.06
CA GLU A 686 -3.68 -9.04 12.32
C GLU A 686 -4.04 -9.88 11.09
#